data_662846ea8fe26bee37808ffb2275d17f
#
_entry.id   662846ea8fe26bee37808ffb2275d17f
#
_cell.length_a   1.000
_cell.length_b   1.000
_cell.length_c   1.000
_cell.angle_alpha   90.00
_cell.angle_beta   90.00
_cell.angle_gamma   90.00
#
_symmetry.space_group_name_H-M   'P 1'
#
loop_
_entity.id
_entity.type
_entity.pdbx_description
1 polymer ?
#
loop_
_entity_poly.entity_id
_entity_poly.type
_entity_poly.pdbx_seq_one_letter_code
_entity_poly.pdbx_strand_id
1 'polypeptide(L)'
;MNKNYDFSYTQDRELSWLKFNERVLREADKKNVPIFERLKFLEIFTNNLDEFFMVRVGSIHEMSLIHDNHRDIRSDLTPEEQLDEIAKHVRPLYELRDKIFAKVSRELADKKIKRCQIEELEKEEKKKLKTYYEAMILPVLSPIVIGKQHPFPHIPNKVLQIGLILKKKEKISFGIIGLPKDVERMIFLPGEGRSYVLLEDIILYFCDELFENYTVEEKAVLCITRSADINPDDEIYESTDDYRTHMKKIIKMRARLKPVRLEIEGNRHKEIKKYLSERLNISEQDIFKSQAPLDLKYVYKLTDKVSKEERKNGCYRPFVPALNRDFIPGVSVTKQILEEDKLLSFPFDSMDTFIELLKESAKDKETLSIKITIYRLARQARIVKYLCEAAENGKEVLVLMELRARFDEENNINYSEILEEAGCKVMYGMEDYKVHSKVCLITKKNSRGIYYITQIGTGNYNESTSKLYTDLSFMTASEEIGHDASVFFHNMATFNLQGTYEHLLVAPSSLQDGIIKRIEREKMKAESFQPCGIFMKMNSLTDRKIIDELSKASNAGVPIFLLIRGICCIRPGIPGKTENIRVESIVGRFLEHSRIYAFGVGDDTEIYISSADMMTRNTRRRVEVAAPIYDPRLKQRILKMINVMKQDNIQAQVLLSNGEYTTKKKREDNMNSQIHFLNEAKRLAPKEKTQKQNLFYQVKGIFFGKKKLRKK
;
A
#
# COMPACT_ATOMS: atom_id res chain seq x y z
N MET A 1 32.48 5.35 15.81
CA MET A 1 33.30 4.44 14.97
C MET A 1 32.63 4.35 13.61
N ASN A 2 33.23 4.92 12.55
CA ASN A 2 32.76 4.77 11.19
C ASN A 2 32.91 3.29 10.82
N LYS A 3 31.80 2.54 10.75
CA LYS A 3 31.83 1.21 10.15
C LYS A 3 32.12 1.41 8.67
N ASN A 4 33.23 0.89 8.18
CA ASN A 4 33.50 0.79 6.74
C ASN A 4 32.51 -0.22 6.15
N TYR A 5 31.46 0.30 5.49
CA TYR A 5 30.50 -0.53 4.76
C TYR A 5 31.04 -0.90 3.37
N ASP A 6 30.80 -2.13 2.96
CA ASP A 6 31.06 -2.56 1.59
C ASP A 6 29.81 -2.26 0.73
N PHE A 7 29.93 -1.32 -0.19
CA PHE A 7 28.84 -0.88 -1.07
C PHE A 7 28.77 -1.68 -2.39
N SER A 8 29.69 -2.63 -2.63
CA SER A 8 29.78 -3.36 -3.90
C SER A 8 28.54 -4.19 -4.23
N TYR A 9 27.82 -4.66 -3.20
CA TYR A 9 26.63 -5.51 -3.33
C TYR A 9 25.34 -4.84 -2.83
N THR A 10 25.37 -3.53 -2.64
CA THR A 10 24.20 -2.77 -2.22
C THR A 10 23.85 -1.67 -3.23
N GLN A 11 22.65 -1.12 -3.14
CA GLN A 11 22.20 0.00 -3.94
C GLN A 11 21.33 0.95 -3.13
N ASP A 12 21.21 2.20 -3.62
CA ASP A 12 20.41 3.24 -3.00
C ASP A 12 18.94 2.82 -2.88
N ARG A 13 18.35 3.19 -1.76
CA ARG A 13 16.98 2.86 -1.42
C ARG A 13 15.95 3.57 -2.29
N GLU A 14 16.17 4.86 -2.56
CA GLU A 14 15.22 5.70 -3.28
C GLU A 14 15.25 5.40 -4.77
N LEU A 15 16.45 5.15 -5.31
CA LEU A 15 16.60 4.70 -6.70
C LEU A 15 15.97 3.31 -6.91
N SER A 16 16.13 2.39 -5.95
CA SER A 16 15.44 1.11 -5.98
C SER A 16 13.91 1.28 -5.95
N TRP A 17 13.39 2.27 -5.19
CA TRP A 17 11.97 2.59 -5.16
C TRP A 17 11.48 3.13 -6.50
N LEU A 18 12.25 4.00 -7.16
CA LEU A 18 11.90 4.51 -8.49
C LEU A 18 11.79 3.39 -9.52
N LYS A 19 12.72 2.41 -9.49
CA LYS A 19 12.65 1.21 -10.33
C LYS A 19 11.40 0.36 -10.04
N PHE A 20 10.94 0.31 -8.79
CA PHE A 20 9.66 -0.32 -8.47
C PHE A 20 8.50 0.44 -9.12
N ASN A 21 8.44 1.76 -8.98
CA ASN A 21 7.35 2.56 -9.55
C ASN A 21 7.38 2.54 -11.09
N GLU A 22 8.56 2.43 -11.70
CA GLU A 22 8.68 2.17 -13.13
C GLU A 22 8.03 0.85 -13.54
N ARG A 23 8.23 -0.25 -12.77
CA ARG A 23 7.57 -1.53 -13.05
C ARG A 23 6.05 -1.43 -12.98
N VAL A 24 5.51 -0.63 -12.05
CA VAL A 24 4.07 -0.31 -11.98
C VAL A 24 3.61 0.43 -13.25
N LEU A 25 4.38 1.44 -13.68
CA LEU A 25 4.09 2.19 -14.91
C LEU A 25 4.09 1.30 -16.16
N ARG A 26 5.04 0.38 -16.25
CA ARG A 26 5.15 -0.54 -17.40
C ARG A 26 3.99 -1.54 -17.52
N GLU A 27 3.22 -1.81 -16.43
CA GLU A 27 1.96 -2.55 -16.52
C GLU A 27 0.93 -1.82 -17.42
N ALA A 28 0.95 -0.49 -17.43
CA ALA A 28 0.09 0.31 -18.31
C ALA A 28 0.44 0.19 -19.80
N ASP A 29 1.65 -0.24 -20.16
CA ASP A 29 2.06 -0.43 -21.55
C ASP A 29 1.78 -1.84 -22.09
N LYS A 30 1.48 -2.80 -21.22
CA LYS A 30 1.22 -4.20 -21.62
C LYS A 30 -0.12 -4.36 -22.34
N LYS A 31 -0.12 -4.87 -23.59
CA LYS A 31 -1.34 -5.08 -24.39
C LYS A 31 -2.30 -6.14 -23.81
N ASN A 32 -1.81 -7.07 -23.03
CA ASN A 32 -2.62 -8.10 -22.35
C ASN A 32 -3.29 -7.60 -21.07
N VAL A 33 -2.98 -6.39 -20.60
CA VAL A 33 -3.69 -5.71 -19.51
C VAL A 33 -4.90 -4.97 -20.10
N PRO A 34 -6.13 -5.15 -19.57
CA PRO A 34 -7.32 -4.48 -20.05
C PRO A 34 -7.16 -2.94 -20.01
N ILE A 35 -7.75 -2.23 -20.99
CA ILE A 35 -7.45 -0.82 -21.24
C ILE A 35 -7.77 0.10 -20.07
N PHE A 36 -8.87 -0.10 -19.33
CA PHE A 36 -9.19 0.71 -18.15
C PHE A 36 -8.27 0.39 -16.97
N GLU A 37 -7.75 -0.84 -16.89
CA GLU A 37 -6.74 -1.17 -15.86
C GLU A 37 -5.40 -0.52 -16.19
N ARG A 38 -5.05 -0.36 -17.48
CA ARG A 38 -3.86 0.38 -17.91
C ARG A 38 -3.95 1.85 -17.48
N LEU A 39 -5.13 2.49 -17.59
CA LEU A 39 -5.35 3.83 -17.05
C LEU A 39 -5.16 3.88 -15.52
N LYS A 40 -5.66 2.86 -14.80
CA LYS A 40 -5.48 2.78 -13.34
C LYS A 40 -4.01 2.62 -12.96
N PHE A 41 -3.22 1.85 -13.72
CA PHE A 41 -1.78 1.75 -13.48
C PHE A 41 -1.04 3.08 -13.70
N LEU A 42 -1.46 3.91 -14.66
CA LEU A 42 -0.95 5.27 -14.83
C LEU A 42 -1.27 6.15 -13.62
N GLU A 43 -2.48 6.07 -13.09
CA GLU A 43 -2.87 6.79 -11.88
C GLU A 43 -2.10 6.28 -10.66
N ILE A 44 -2.01 4.96 -10.45
CA ILE A 44 -1.25 4.35 -9.35
C ILE A 44 0.22 4.81 -9.38
N PHE A 45 0.84 4.83 -10.57
CA PHE A 45 2.19 5.37 -10.73
C PHE A 45 2.28 6.82 -10.28
N THR A 46 1.34 7.66 -10.72
CA THR A 46 1.31 9.10 -10.41
C THR A 46 1.10 9.32 -8.92
N ASN A 47 0.13 8.63 -8.31
CA ASN A 47 -0.15 8.74 -6.88
C ASN A 47 1.00 8.21 -5.99
N ASN A 48 1.65 7.12 -6.41
CA ASN A 48 2.85 6.62 -5.73
C ASN A 48 3.98 7.66 -5.77
N LEU A 49 4.19 8.31 -6.94
CA LEU A 49 5.21 9.34 -7.09
C LEU A 49 4.90 10.56 -6.21
N ASP A 50 3.62 10.94 -6.10
CA ASP A 50 3.17 12.00 -5.20
C ASP A 50 3.54 11.69 -3.74
N GLU A 51 3.21 10.48 -3.28
CA GLU A 51 3.55 10.05 -1.92
C GLU A 51 5.08 10.00 -1.70
N PHE A 52 5.83 9.55 -2.70
CA PHE A 52 7.28 9.54 -2.65
C PHE A 52 7.87 10.94 -2.45
N PHE A 53 7.40 11.93 -3.22
CA PHE A 53 7.83 13.31 -3.04
C PHE A 53 7.41 13.88 -1.70
N MET A 54 6.15 13.69 -1.29
CA MET A 54 5.65 14.20 -0.02
C MET A 54 6.43 13.66 1.18
N VAL A 55 6.81 12.38 1.14
CA VAL A 55 7.35 11.68 2.31
C VAL A 55 8.86 11.54 2.24
N ARG A 56 9.39 10.99 1.12
CA ARG A 56 10.81 10.65 1.02
C ARG A 56 11.68 11.78 0.56
N VAL A 57 11.30 12.43 -0.54
CA VAL A 57 12.04 13.61 -1.03
C VAL A 57 11.93 14.73 0.00
N GLY A 58 10.76 14.92 0.62
CA GLY A 58 10.58 15.87 1.72
C GLY A 58 11.56 15.63 2.86
N SER A 59 11.67 14.37 3.35
CA SER A 59 12.59 14.00 4.43
C SER A 59 14.07 14.20 4.04
N ILE A 60 14.47 13.80 2.82
CA ILE A 60 15.86 13.98 2.35
C ILE A 60 16.18 15.48 2.20
N HIS A 61 15.21 16.28 1.72
CA HIS A 61 15.37 17.71 1.62
C HIS A 61 15.57 18.40 3.00
N GLU A 62 14.83 17.97 4.02
CA GLU A 62 15.06 18.47 5.39
C GLU A 62 16.46 18.06 5.90
N MET A 63 16.90 16.82 5.62
CA MET A 63 18.24 16.35 5.98
C MET A 63 19.35 17.13 5.27
N SER A 64 19.17 17.55 4.02
CA SER A 64 20.16 18.34 3.29
C SER A 64 20.35 19.75 3.84
N LEU A 65 19.36 20.29 4.59
CA LEU A 65 19.47 21.59 5.23
C LEU A 65 20.24 21.53 6.58
N ILE A 66 20.35 20.35 7.15
CA ILE A 66 21.15 20.11 8.34
C ILE A 66 22.55 19.76 7.83
N HIS A 67 23.51 20.70 7.93
CA HIS A 67 24.89 20.50 7.49
C HIS A 67 25.61 19.42 8.32
N ASP A 68 25.12 18.17 8.20
CA ASP A 68 25.70 16.98 8.79
C ASP A 68 26.35 16.13 7.68
N ASN A 69 27.55 15.62 7.94
CA ASN A 69 28.27 14.69 7.01
C ASN A 69 27.58 13.31 6.92
N HIS A 70 26.25 13.28 7.05
CA HIS A 70 25.48 12.05 6.98
C HIS A 70 25.54 11.44 5.57
N ARG A 71 25.95 10.19 5.49
CA ARG A 71 25.93 9.39 4.25
C ARG A 71 25.05 8.16 4.40
N ASP A 72 24.33 7.81 3.36
CA ASP A 72 23.48 6.62 3.38
C ASP A 72 24.33 5.35 3.49
N ILE A 73 23.99 4.48 4.43
CA ILE A 73 24.74 3.24 4.73
C ILE A 73 24.67 2.16 3.65
N ARG A 74 23.92 2.40 2.54
CA ARG A 74 23.74 1.46 1.42
C ARG A 74 24.33 1.97 0.11
N SER A 75 24.46 3.30 -0.06
CA SER A 75 24.91 3.92 -1.30
C SER A 75 26.09 4.86 -1.14
N ASP A 76 26.44 5.25 0.09
CA ASP A 76 27.45 6.27 0.43
C ASP A 76 27.10 7.67 -0.10
N LEU A 77 25.88 7.91 -0.55
CA LEU A 77 25.45 9.23 -1.06
C LEU A 77 25.12 10.16 0.09
N THR A 78 25.44 11.46 -0.06
CA THR A 78 24.90 12.53 0.80
C THR A 78 23.43 12.79 0.46
N PRO A 79 22.68 13.52 1.31
CA PRO A 79 21.31 13.91 1.00
C PRO A 79 21.20 14.72 -0.30
N GLU A 80 22.13 15.64 -0.56
CA GLU A 80 22.16 16.44 -1.79
C GLU A 80 22.39 15.53 -3.02
N GLU A 81 23.39 14.64 -2.95
CA GLU A 81 23.68 13.67 -4.02
C GLU A 81 22.47 12.76 -4.29
N GLN A 82 21.74 12.35 -3.22
CA GLN A 82 20.51 11.56 -3.39
C GLN A 82 19.41 12.36 -4.11
N LEU A 83 19.20 13.64 -3.77
CA LEU A 83 18.21 14.49 -4.43
C LEU A 83 18.54 14.66 -5.93
N ASP A 84 19.80 14.89 -6.27
CA ASP A 84 20.26 15.01 -7.65
C ASP A 84 20.02 13.72 -8.45
N GLU A 85 20.38 12.57 -7.88
CA GLU A 85 20.15 11.27 -8.52
C GLU A 85 18.64 10.97 -8.66
N ILE A 86 17.82 11.29 -7.65
CA ILE A 86 16.36 11.16 -7.73
C ILE A 86 15.82 11.99 -8.91
N ALA A 87 16.21 13.26 -9.03
CA ALA A 87 15.74 14.14 -10.09
C ALA A 87 16.12 13.62 -11.49
N LYS A 88 17.36 13.10 -11.67
CA LYS A 88 17.82 12.47 -12.91
C LYS A 88 16.98 11.25 -13.30
N HIS A 89 16.62 10.41 -12.33
CA HIS A 89 15.86 9.18 -12.59
C HIS A 89 14.34 9.42 -12.74
N VAL A 90 13.80 10.48 -12.13
CA VAL A 90 12.36 10.80 -12.22
C VAL A 90 12.00 11.40 -13.58
N ARG A 91 12.85 12.24 -14.20
CA ARG A 91 12.56 12.89 -15.49
C ARG A 91 12.19 11.90 -16.61
N PRO A 92 12.98 10.83 -16.86
CA PRO A 92 12.60 9.82 -17.86
C PRO A 92 11.29 9.11 -17.57
N LEU A 93 10.90 8.99 -16.28
CA LEU A 93 9.64 8.37 -15.90
C LEU A 93 8.43 9.24 -16.27
N TYR A 94 8.55 10.58 -16.19
CA TYR A 94 7.51 11.48 -16.71
C TYR A 94 7.34 11.33 -18.23
N GLU A 95 8.43 11.30 -18.96
CA GLU A 95 8.41 11.11 -20.43
C GLU A 95 7.78 9.75 -20.80
N LEU A 96 8.16 8.70 -20.08
CA LEU A 96 7.59 7.36 -20.27
C LEU A 96 6.08 7.34 -19.96
N ARG A 97 5.66 7.97 -18.85
CA ARG A 97 4.25 8.09 -18.46
C ARG A 97 3.43 8.79 -19.54
N ASP A 98 3.91 9.94 -20.01
CA ASP A 98 3.24 10.75 -21.02
C ASP A 98 3.10 9.97 -22.35
N LYS A 99 4.15 9.26 -22.76
CA LYS A 99 4.13 8.38 -23.94
C LYS A 99 3.11 7.26 -23.82
N ILE A 100 3.06 6.60 -22.65
CA ILE A 100 2.09 5.51 -22.42
C ILE A 100 0.68 6.06 -22.32
N PHE A 101 0.46 7.21 -21.66
CA PHE A 101 -0.83 7.88 -21.56
C PHE A 101 -1.35 8.24 -22.96
N ALA A 102 -0.54 8.86 -23.83
CA ALA A 102 -0.91 9.19 -25.19
C ALA A 102 -1.28 7.94 -26.01
N LYS A 103 -0.57 6.82 -25.82
CA LYS A 103 -0.88 5.55 -26.49
C LYS A 103 -2.23 4.98 -26.04
N VAL A 104 -2.47 4.93 -24.71
CA VAL A 104 -3.73 4.44 -24.14
C VAL A 104 -4.91 5.32 -24.52
N SER A 105 -4.71 6.66 -24.54
CA SER A 105 -5.75 7.61 -24.95
C SER A 105 -6.15 7.44 -26.42
N ARG A 106 -5.21 7.17 -27.32
CA ARG A 106 -5.52 6.83 -28.72
C ARG A 106 -6.34 5.55 -28.85
N GLU A 107 -5.92 4.48 -28.16
CA GLU A 107 -6.66 3.21 -28.15
C GLU A 107 -8.07 3.35 -27.55
N LEU A 108 -8.29 4.29 -26.63
CA LEU A 108 -9.63 4.64 -26.12
C LEU A 108 -10.45 5.43 -27.14
N ALA A 109 -9.83 6.37 -27.83
CA ALA A 109 -10.51 7.15 -28.87
C ALA A 109 -11.02 6.26 -30.00
N ASP A 110 -10.28 5.20 -30.39
CA ASP A 110 -10.73 4.19 -31.34
C ASP A 110 -11.99 3.45 -30.84
N LYS A 111 -12.22 3.43 -29.51
CA LYS A 111 -13.42 2.87 -28.86
C LYS A 111 -14.49 3.94 -28.58
N LYS A 112 -14.40 5.10 -29.22
CA LYS A 112 -15.31 6.26 -29.02
C LYS A 112 -15.32 6.81 -27.59
N ILE A 113 -14.20 6.67 -26.86
CA ILE A 113 -13.99 7.29 -25.53
C ILE A 113 -12.83 8.25 -25.66
N LYS A 114 -13.11 9.55 -25.82
CA LYS A 114 -12.09 10.55 -26.15
C LYS A 114 -12.09 11.72 -25.18
N ARG A 115 -10.93 12.06 -24.60
CA ARG A 115 -10.70 13.40 -24.05
C ARG A 115 -10.52 14.35 -25.24
N CYS A 116 -11.36 15.36 -25.34
CA CYS A 116 -11.32 16.34 -26.41
C CYS A 116 -10.51 17.57 -25.98
N GLN A 117 -9.78 18.15 -26.91
CA GLN A 117 -9.26 19.52 -26.78
C GLN A 117 -10.39 20.48 -27.16
N ILE A 118 -10.59 21.56 -26.38
CA ILE A 118 -11.73 22.47 -26.60
C ILE A 118 -11.58 23.18 -27.95
N GLU A 119 -10.34 23.44 -28.39
CA GLU A 119 -10.03 24.03 -29.68
C GLU A 119 -10.59 23.22 -30.86
N GLU A 120 -10.61 21.88 -30.73
CA GLU A 120 -11.07 20.94 -31.76
C GLU A 120 -12.60 20.76 -31.80
N LEU A 121 -13.34 21.27 -30.79
CA LEU A 121 -14.78 21.11 -30.71
C LEU A 121 -15.50 21.95 -31.77
N GLU A 122 -16.71 21.49 -32.20
CA GLU A 122 -17.59 22.23 -33.08
C GLU A 122 -18.15 23.50 -32.41
N LYS A 123 -18.59 24.48 -33.22
CA LYS A 123 -19.12 25.76 -32.71
C LYS A 123 -20.27 25.58 -31.72
N GLU A 124 -21.18 24.66 -31.99
CA GLU A 124 -22.32 24.38 -31.12
C GLU A 124 -21.91 23.72 -29.80
N GLU A 125 -20.91 22.85 -29.82
CA GLU A 125 -20.35 22.23 -28.61
C GLU A 125 -19.65 23.28 -27.75
N LYS A 126 -18.82 24.13 -28.37
CA LYS A 126 -18.14 25.26 -27.69
C LYS A 126 -19.16 26.21 -27.04
N LYS A 127 -20.28 26.51 -27.75
CA LYS A 127 -21.35 27.36 -27.22
C LYS A 127 -22.03 26.74 -26.00
N LYS A 128 -22.37 25.45 -26.05
CA LYS A 128 -22.92 24.72 -24.90
C LYS A 128 -21.95 24.68 -23.72
N LEU A 129 -20.66 24.44 -24.01
CA LEU A 129 -19.63 24.44 -22.99
C LEU A 129 -19.43 25.81 -22.35
N LYS A 130 -19.54 26.90 -23.16
CA LYS A 130 -19.49 28.26 -22.65
C LYS A 130 -20.66 28.55 -21.73
N THR A 131 -21.88 28.17 -22.12
CA THR A 131 -23.07 28.31 -21.27
C THR A 131 -22.90 27.55 -19.95
N TYR A 132 -22.33 26.33 -19.99
CA TYR A 132 -22.00 25.57 -18.78
C TYR A 132 -20.95 26.28 -17.93
N TYR A 133 -19.89 26.80 -18.54
CA TYR A 133 -18.85 27.58 -17.87
C TYR A 133 -19.45 28.80 -17.15
N GLU A 134 -20.25 29.58 -17.83
CA GLU A 134 -20.87 30.81 -17.30
C GLU A 134 -21.86 30.50 -16.15
N ALA A 135 -22.63 29.40 -16.26
CA ALA A 135 -23.67 29.07 -15.28
C ALA A 135 -23.11 28.32 -14.05
N MET A 136 -22.14 27.45 -14.22
CA MET A 136 -21.72 26.46 -13.19
C MET A 136 -20.31 26.63 -12.68
N ILE A 137 -19.40 27.18 -13.49
CA ILE A 137 -17.97 27.28 -13.15
C ILE A 137 -17.63 28.72 -12.75
N LEU A 138 -17.91 29.66 -13.61
CA LEU A 138 -17.57 31.08 -13.42
C LEU A 138 -18.00 31.67 -12.06
N PRO A 139 -19.23 31.42 -11.55
CA PRO A 139 -19.67 32.00 -10.28
C PRO A 139 -18.90 31.51 -9.04
N VAL A 140 -18.21 30.39 -9.14
CA VAL A 140 -17.44 29.78 -8.03
C VAL A 140 -15.92 29.98 -8.16
N LEU A 141 -15.46 30.60 -9.26
CA LEU A 141 -14.04 30.90 -9.44
C LEU A 141 -13.64 32.12 -8.60
N SER A 142 -12.44 32.07 -8.06
CA SER A 142 -11.82 33.17 -7.30
C SER A 142 -10.44 33.50 -7.89
N PRO A 143 -10.39 34.22 -9.02
CA PRO A 143 -9.13 34.63 -9.63
C PRO A 143 -8.43 35.69 -8.77
N ILE A 144 -7.10 35.58 -8.65
CA ILE A 144 -6.29 36.54 -7.91
C ILE A 144 -5.15 37.03 -8.82
N VAL A 145 -5.00 38.36 -8.92
CA VAL A 145 -3.81 38.96 -9.52
C VAL A 145 -2.85 39.35 -8.38
N ILE A 146 -1.65 38.80 -8.41
CA ILE A 146 -0.64 38.98 -7.37
C ILE A 146 0.06 40.32 -7.53
N GLY A 147 0.13 41.09 -6.45
CA GLY A 147 0.73 42.43 -6.44
C GLY A 147 0.95 42.93 -5.01
N LYS A 148 1.22 44.25 -4.86
CA LYS A 148 1.48 44.85 -3.54
C LYS A 148 0.29 44.70 -2.58
N GLN A 149 -0.94 44.72 -3.09
CA GLN A 149 -2.20 44.63 -2.32
C GLN A 149 -2.68 43.19 -2.13
N HIS A 150 -2.29 42.29 -3.04
CA HIS A 150 -2.62 40.87 -2.98
C HIS A 150 -1.29 40.07 -2.97
N PRO A 151 -0.78 39.71 -1.79
CA PRO A 151 0.45 38.92 -1.68
C PRO A 151 0.27 37.54 -2.28
N PHE A 152 1.38 36.86 -2.55
CA PHE A 152 1.36 35.49 -3.09
C PHE A 152 0.59 34.57 -2.13
N PRO A 153 -0.51 33.92 -2.60
CA PRO A 153 -1.35 33.11 -1.73
C PRO A 153 -0.65 31.78 -1.37
N HIS A 154 -1.07 31.20 -0.26
CA HIS A 154 -0.71 29.83 0.05
C HIS A 154 -1.38 28.88 -0.96
N ILE A 155 -0.58 28.22 -1.82
CA ILE A 155 -1.06 27.19 -2.74
C ILE A 155 -1.16 25.86 -2.00
N PRO A 156 -2.37 25.25 -1.92
CA PRO A 156 -2.57 23.99 -1.19
C PRO A 156 -1.81 22.82 -1.84
N ASN A 157 -1.43 21.86 -1.00
CA ASN A 157 -0.77 20.63 -1.43
C ASN A 157 -1.67 19.79 -2.36
N LYS A 158 -1.14 19.39 -3.51
CA LYS A 158 -1.82 18.50 -4.49
C LYS A 158 -3.20 19.00 -4.98
N VAL A 159 -3.39 20.32 -5.01
CA VAL A 159 -4.57 20.95 -5.62
C VAL A 159 -4.15 21.61 -6.92
N LEU A 160 -4.85 21.27 -8.02
CA LEU A 160 -4.60 21.88 -9.32
C LEU A 160 -4.93 23.37 -9.29
N GLN A 161 -4.11 24.17 -9.96
CA GLN A 161 -4.23 25.61 -10.13
C GLN A 161 -4.03 25.96 -11.60
N ILE A 162 -4.63 27.06 -12.04
CA ILE A 162 -4.25 27.71 -13.28
C ILE A 162 -3.36 28.90 -12.93
N GLY A 163 -2.12 28.89 -13.42
CA GLY A 163 -1.19 30.02 -13.31
C GLY A 163 -1.13 30.78 -14.61
N LEU A 164 -1.07 32.12 -14.54
CA LEU A 164 -1.06 33.00 -15.71
C LEU A 164 0.02 34.09 -15.57
N ILE A 165 0.67 34.40 -16.68
CA ILE A 165 1.44 35.64 -16.84
C ILE A 165 0.54 36.67 -17.47
N LEU A 166 0.31 37.75 -16.74
CA LEU A 166 -0.61 38.83 -17.09
C LEU A 166 0.21 40.11 -17.36
N LYS A 167 0.00 40.72 -18.53
CA LYS A 167 0.64 41.97 -18.90
C LYS A 167 -0.36 43.11 -18.97
N LYS A 168 -0.04 44.22 -18.32
CA LYS A 168 -0.79 45.46 -18.41
C LYS A 168 0.19 46.59 -18.70
N LYS A 169 0.19 47.12 -19.94
CA LYS A 169 1.23 48.01 -20.44
C LYS A 169 2.60 47.34 -20.34
N GLU A 170 3.58 47.96 -19.65
CA GLU A 170 4.92 47.40 -19.43
C GLU A 170 5.02 46.55 -18.15
N LYS A 171 3.95 46.42 -17.38
CA LYS A 171 3.97 45.71 -16.10
C LYS A 171 3.50 44.27 -16.27
N ILE A 172 4.35 43.34 -15.84
CA ILE A 172 4.04 41.91 -15.73
C ILE A 172 3.54 41.60 -14.32
N SER A 173 2.46 40.83 -14.20
CA SER A 173 1.89 40.33 -12.95
C SER A 173 1.61 38.84 -13.09
N PHE A 174 1.50 38.13 -11.97
CA PHE A 174 1.11 36.72 -11.95
C PHE A 174 -0.35 36.59 -11.54
N GLY A 175 -1.12 35.86 -12.32
CA GLY A 175 -2.50 35.47 -12.00
C GLY A 175 -2.57 34.04 -11.51
N ILE A 176 -3.50 33.73 -10.61
CA ILE A 176 -3.76 32.37 -10.16
C ILE A 176 -5.25 32.14 -9.99
N ILE A 177 -5.71 30.95 -10.41
CA ILE A 177 -7.09 30.49 -10.26
C ILE A 177 -7.06 29.08 -9.67
N GLY A 178 -7.64 28.89 -8.49
CA GLY A 178 -7.82 27.57 -7.90
C GLY A 178 -8.96 26.79 -8.56
N LEU A 179 -8.78 25.48 -8.80
CA LEU A 179 -9.87 24.64 -9.26
C LEU A 179 -10.91 24.46 -8.15
N PRO A 180 -12.20 24.72 -8.40
CA PRO A 180 -13.26 24.54 -7.42
C PRO A 180 -13.48 23.05 -7.12
N LYS A 181 -13.63 22.70 -5.84
CA LYS A 181 -13.77 21.31 -5.38
C LYS A 181 -15.18 20.75 -5.61
N ASP A 182 -16.17 21.63 -5.63
CA ASP A 182 -17.59 21.26 -5.68
C ASP A 182 -18.13 21.13 -7.11
N VAL A 183 -17.28 21.38 -8.12
CA VAL A 183 -17.61 21.19 -9.54
C VAL A 183 -17.07 19.85 -10.01
N GLU A 184 -17.85 19.11 -10.79
CA GLU A 184 -17.41 17.84 -11.35
C GLU A 184 -16.24 18.06 -12.31
N ARG A 185 -15.14 17.32 -12.10
CA ARG A 185 -13.90 17.53 -12.87
C ARG A 185 -13.99 17.02 -14.31
N MET A 186 -14.83 16.00 -14.58
CA MET A 186 -14.96 15.40 -15.91
C MET A 186 -16.35 15.69 -16.46
N ILE A 187 -16.44 16.48 -17.51
CA ILE A 187 -17.65 16.93 -18.16
C ILE A 187 -17.82 16.19 -19.49
N PHE A 188 -18.89 15.40 -19.63
CA PHE A 188 -19.21 14.70 -20.86
C PHE A 188 -19.88 15.64 -21.85
N LEU A 189 -19.43 15.57 -23.11
CA LEU A 189 -20.01 16.29 -24.22
C LEU A 189 -21.22 15.53 -24.78
N PRO A 190 -22.27 16.25 -25.27
CA PRO A 190 -23.39 15.61 -25.96
C PRO A 190 -22.92 14.96 -27.27
N GLY A 191 -23.48 13.82 -27.64
CA GLY A 191 -23.17 13.18 -28.94
C GLY A 191 -23.11 11.67 -28.84
N GLU A 192 -22.81 11.03 -29.99
CA GLU A 192 -22.52 9.61 -30.03
C GLU A 192 -21.12 9.31 -29.48
N GLY A 193 -21.03 8.41 -28.51
CA GLY A 193 -19.79 8.06 -27.83
C GLY A 193 -19.64 8.75 -26.48
N ARG A 194 -18.42 8.72 -25.93
CA ARG A 194 -18.08 9.27 -24.59
C ARG A 194 -16.94 10.26 -24.73
N SER A 195 -17.23 11.35 -25.43
CA SER A 195 -16.34 12.50 -25.48
C SER A 195 -16.45 13.30 -24.21
N TYR A 196 -15.34 13.71 -23.62
CA TYR A 196 -15.29 14.49 -22.39
C TYR A 196 -14.15 15.51 -22.41
N VAL A 197 -14.30 16.54 -21.60
CA VAL A 197 -13.29 17.55 -21.28
C VAL A 197 -13.08 17.57 -19.77
N LEU A 198 -11.92 18.03 -19.33
CA LEU A 198 -11.63 18.19 -17.90
C LEU A 198 -11.92 19.64 -17.47
N LEU A 199 -12.25 19.85 -16.21
CA LEU A 199 -12.54 21.15 -15.63
C LEU A 199 -11.40 22.13 -15.82
N GLU A 200 -10.16 21.66 -15.64
CA GLU A 200 -8.96 22.46 -15.87
C GLU A 200 -8.84 22.93 -17.32
N ASP A 201 -9.20 22.10 -18.30
CA ASP A 201 -9.20 22.48 -19.72
C ASP A 201 -10.20 23.59 -19.99
N ILE A 202 -11.41 23.52 -19.38
CA ILE A 202 -12.46 24.52 -19.55
C ILE A 202 -12.01 25.85 -18.95
N ILE A 203 -11.49 25.82 -17.71
CA ILE A 203 -11.03 27.05 -17.06
C ILE A 203 -9.86 27.66 -17.85
N LEU A 204 -8.89 26.84 -18.26
CA LEU A 204 -7.73 27.27 -19.04
C LEU A 204 -8.15 27.91 -20.38
N TYR A 205 -9.19 27.41 -21.02
CA TYR A 205 -9.70 27.93 -22.29
C TYR A 205 -10.40 29.29 -22.14
N PHE A 206 -11.26 29.45 -21.13
CA PHE A 206 -12.07 30.65 -20.94
C PHE A 206 -11.48 31.67 -19.95
N CYS A 207 -10.37 31.38 -19.27
CA CYS A 207 -9.83 32.25 -18.21
C CYS A 207 -9.41 33.64 -18.68
N ASP A 208 -9.16 33.85 -19.96
CA ASP A 208 -8.79 35.17 -20.52
C ASP A 208 -9.90 36.19 -20.25
N GLU A 209 -11.17 35.77 -20.25
CA GLU A 209 -12.34 36.60 -19.96
C GLU A 209 -12.37 37.10 -18.50
N LEU A 210 -11.68 36.43 -17.58
CA LEU A 210 -11.58 36.86 -16.17
C LEU A 210 -10.60 38.02 -15.96
N PHE A 211 -9.75 38.28 -16.93
CA PHE A 211 -8.67 39.26 -16.84
C PHE A 211 -8.73 40.32 -17.96
N GLU A 212 -9.91 40.82 -18.27
CA GLU A 212 -10.17 41.78 -19.37
C GLU A 212 -9.22 42.98 -19.40
N ASN A 213 -8.70 43.40 -18.24
CA ASN A 213 -7.79 44.53 -18.13
C ASN A 213 -6.31 44.15 -18.38
N TYR A 214 -6.03 42.88 -18.75
CA TYR A 214 -4.69 42.32 -18.94
C TYR A 214 -4.63 41.54 -20.25
N THR A 215 -3.45 41.46 -20.82
CA THR A 215 -3.13 40.50 -21.90
C THR A 215 -2.54 39.25 -21.22
N VAL A 216 -3.08 38.07 -21.50
CA VAL A 216 -2.54 36.80 -21.01
C VAL A 216 -1.43 36.37 -21.96
N GLU A 217 -0.17 36.35 -21.48
CA GLU A 217 0.99 35.93 -22.26
C GLU A 217 1.30 34.44 -22.13
N GLU A 218 1.18 33.90 -20.95
CA GLU A 218 1.32 32.46 -20.68
C GLU A 218 0.21 32.01 -19.72
N LYS A 219 -0.27 30.78 -19.90
CA LYS A 219 -1.22 30.13 -18.98
C LYS A 219 -0.96 28.61 -18.93
N ALA A 220 -1.01 28.03 -17.74
CA ALA A 220 -0.75 26.61 -17.54
C ALA A 220 -1.47 26.02 -16.32
N VAL A 221 -1.79 24.74 -16.40
CA VAL A 221 -2.20 23.96 -15.23
C VAL A 221 -0.97 23.64 -14.38
N LEU A 222 -1.07 23.87 -13.08
CA LEU A 222 0.00 23.73 -12.09
C LEU A 222 -0.43 22.80 -10.96
N CYS A 223 0.54 22.07 -10.40
CA CYS A 223 0.36 21.32 -9.16
C CYS A 223 1.61 21.43 -8.30
N ILE A 224 1.43 21.74 -7.02
CA ILE A 224 2.52 21.82 -6.05
C ILE A 224 2.41 20.62 -5.11
N THR A 225 3.52 19.92 -4.91
CA THR A 225 3.66 18.92 -3.87
C THR A 225 4.48 19.50 -2.73
N ARG A 226 3.95 19.41 -1.50
CA ARG A 226 4.62 19.86 -0.28
C ARG A 226 5.13 18.66 0.51
N SER A 227 6.17 18.84 1.30
CA SER A 227 6.58 17.86 2.30
C SER A 227 5.38 17.53 3.19
N ALA A 228 5.27 16.28 3.63
CA ALA A 228 4.29 15.85 4.63
C ALA A 228 5.00 15.15 5.81
N ASP A 229 6.31 15.32 5.89
CA ASP A 229 7.13 14.63 6.89
C ASP A 229 7.28 15.48 8.15
N ILE A 230 6.17 15.68 8.87
CA ILE A 230 6.21 16.06 10.28
C ILE A 230 6.13 14.76 11.07
N ASN A 231 7.12 14.52 11.91
CA ASN A 231 7.03 13.49 12.91
C ASN A 231 6.17 14.03 14.07
N PRO A 232 5.07 13.38 14.46
CA PRO A 232 4.29 13.76 15.63
C PRO A 232 5.10 13.84 16.91
N ASP A 233 6.19 13.11 16.98
CA ASP A 233 7.04 12.99 18.17
C ASP A 233 8.08 14.13 18.27
N ASP A 234 8.24 14.97 17.22
CA ASP A 234 9.19 16.11 17.19
C ASP A 234 8.60 17.40 17.79
N GLU A 235 7.30 17.42 18.13
CA GLU A 235 6.65 18.56 18.77
C GLU A 235 6.46 18.34 20.26
N ILE A 236 6.70 19.41 21.04
CA ILE A 236 6.50 19.43 22.50
C ILE A 236 5.04 19.06 22.79
N TYR A 237 4.87 17.89 23.37
CA TYR A 237 3.60 17.42 23.89
C TYR A 237 3.27 18.21 25.14
N GLU A 238 2.30 19.12 25.07
CA GLU A 238 1.75 19.69 26.30
C GLU A 238 1.00 18.55 27.01
N SER A 239 1.43 18.20 28.21
CA SER A 239 1.00 17.02 28.99
C SER A 239 -0.51 16.97 29.31
N THR A 240 -1.27 17.97 28.89
CA THR A 240 -2.71 18.11 29.10
C THR A 240 -3.57 17.77 27.87
N ASP A 241 -2.96 17.67 26.68
CA ASP A 241 -3.71 17.37 25.45
C ASP A 241 -3.91 15.86 25.27
N ASP A 242 -5.13 15.43 24.96
CA ASP A 242 -5.41 14.08 24.47
C ASP A 242 -4.66 13.85 23.14
N TYR A 243 -4.05 12.66 22.99
CA TYR A 243 -3.28 12.28 21.82
C TYR A 243 -4.05 12.46 20.49
N ARG A 244 -5.35 12.27 20.47
CA ARG A 244 -6.22 12.55 19.30
C ARG A 244 -6.22 14.03 18.92
N THR A 245 -6.29 14.91 19.90
CA THR A 245 -6.25 16.38 19.69
C THR A 245 -4.91 16.80 19.11
N HIS A 246 -3.81 16.25 19.62
CA HIS A 246 -2.47 16.44 19.08
C HIS A 246 -2.40 15.99 17.61
N MET A 247 -2.86 14.80 17.28
CA MET A 247 -2.90 14.31 15.89
C MET A 247 -3.73 15.20 14.96
N LYS A 248 -4.86 15.74 15.41
CA LYS A 248 -5.67 16.71 14.61
C LYS A 248 -4.88 18.01 14.33
N LYS A 249 -4.05 18.48 15.28
CA LYS A 249 -3.16 19.64 15.09
C LYS A 249 -2.10 19.35 14.01
N ILE A 250 -1.42 18.21 14.10
CA ILE A 250 -0.39 17.79 13.13
C ILE A 250 -0.93 17.69 11.70
N ILE A 251 -2.11 17.12 11.50
CA ILE A 251 -2.75 17.05 10.18
C ILE A 251 -2.90 18.44 9.56
N LYS A 252 -3.31 19.45 10.37
CA LYS A 252 -3.42 20.84 9.91
C LYS A 252 -2.07 21.48 9.57
N MET A 253 -1.01 21.16 10.32
CA MET A 253 0.32 21.72 10.11
C MET A 253 0.99 21.18 8.84
N ARG A 254 0.83 19.89 8.52
CA ARG A 254 1.33 19.27 7.28
C ARG A 254 0.91 20.01 6.02
N ALA A 255 -0.27 20.64 6.03
CA ALA A 255 -0.76 21.41 4.89
C ALA A 255 0.08 22.66 4.55
N ARG A 256 0.95 23.12 5.47
CA ARG A 256 1.73 24.36 5.35
C ARG A 256 3.24 24.13 5.11
N LEU A 257 3.68 22.87 5.02
CA LEU A 257 5.09 22.55 4.84
C LEU A 257 5.66 23.04 3.50
N LYS A 258 6.99 23.03 3.38
CA LYS A 258 7.71 23.54 2.21
C LYS A 258 7.32 22.79 0.91
N PRO A 259 7.24 23.48 -0.23
CA PRO A 259 7.14 22.83 -1.53
C PRO A 259 8.41 22.02 -1.82
N VAL A 260 8.24 20.81 -2.36
CA VAL A 260 9.32 19.89 -2.77
C VAL A 260 9.24 19.49 -4.23
N ARG A 261 8.14 19.87 -4.91
CA ARG A 261 7.99 19.64 -6.35
C ARG A 261 6.95 20.59 -6.93
N LEU A 262 7.26 21.13 -8.10
CA LEU A 262 6.33 21.86 -8.97
C LEU A 262 6.12 21.07 -10.27
N GLU A 263 4.87 20.78 -10.60
CA GLU A 263 4.46 20.16 -11.87
C GLU A 263 3.74 21.20 -12.73
N ILE A 264 4.08 21.25 -14.04
CA ILE A 264 3.49 22.15 -15.01
C ILE A 264 3.01 21.34 -16.22
N GLU A 265 1.73 21.45 -16.59
CA GLU A 265 1.21 20.82 -17.81
C GLU A 265 1.64 21.62 -19.04
N GLY A 266 2.22 20.94 -20.04
CA GLY A 266 2.74 21.54 -21.27
C GLY A 266 4.23 21.89 -21.23
N ASN A 267 4.75 22.37 -22.38
CA ASN A 267 6.20 22.59 -22.60
C ASN A 267 6.64 24.06 -22.67
N ARG A 268 5.71 25.00 -22.87
CA ARG A 268 6.01 26.40 -23.24
C ARG A 268 5.63 27.40 -22.17
N HIS A 269 6.17 27.25 -20.96
CA HIS A 269 5.80 28.08 -19.81
C HIS A 269 7.06 28.57 -19.08
N LYS A 270 7.89 29.34 -19.81
CA LYS A 270 9.18 29.81 -19.32
C LYS A 270 9.04 30.84 -18.21
N GLU A 271 8.15 31.80 -18.40
CA GLU A 271 7.97 32.91 -17.44
C GLU A 271 7.22 32.43 -16.20
N ILE A 272 6.19 31.54 -16.35
CA ILE A 272 5.53 30.90 -15.21
C ILE A 272 6.53 30.10 -14.38
N LYS A 273 7.39 29.29 -15.04
CA LYS A 273 8.44 28.50 -14.37
C LYS A 273 9.37 29.40 -13.57
N LYS A 274 9.89 30.46 -14.19
CA LYS A 274 10.81 31.40 -13.53
C LYS A 274 10.15 32.07 -12.32
N TYR A 275 8.96 32.61 -12.50
CA TYR A 275 8.24 33.31 -11.44
C TYR A 275 7.97 32.38 -10.23
N LEU A 276 7.48 31.17 -10.48
CA LEU A 276 7.15 30.22 -9.41
C LEU A 276 8.41 29.64 -8.74
N SER A 277 9.49 29.40 -9.48
CA SER A 277 10.77 28.96 -8.90
C SER A 277 11.25 29.94 -7.83
N GLU A 278 11.25 31.23 -8.16
CA GLU A 278 11.66 32.31 -7.24
C GLU A 278 10.72 32.43 -6.03
N ARG A 279 9.39 32.41 -6.26
CA ARG A 279 8.39 32.60 -5.21
C ARG A 279 8.24 31.44 -4.25
N LEU A 280 8.42 30.23 -4.73
CA LEU A 280 8.29 28.99 -3.94
C LEU A 280 9.64 28.53 -3.37
N ASN A 281 10.74 29.17 -3.78
CA ASN A 281 12.11 28.74 -3.47
C ASN A 281 12.34 27.27 -3.82
N ILE A 282 11.93 26.91 -5.06
CA ILE A 282 12.09 25.57 -5.65
C ILE A 282 13.18 25.61 -6.69
N SER A 283 14.11 24.64 -6.63
CA SER A 283 15.18 24.51 -7.62
C SER A 283 14.65 24.02 -8.99
N GLU A 284 15.41 24.29 -10.07
CA GLU A 284 15.03 23.83 -11.41
C GLU A 284 14.89 22.31 -11.52
N GLN A 285 15.66 21.58 -10.74
CA GLN A 285 15.62 20.12 -10.74
C GLN A 285 14.32 19.56 -10.16
N ASP A 286 13.62 20.32 -9.32
CA ASP A 286 12.36 19.93 -8.68
C ASP A 286 11.13 20.38 -9.49
N ILE A 287 11.34 20.95 -10.70
CA ILE A 287 10.28 21.34 -11.62
C ILE A 287 10.15 20.31 -12.73
N PHE A 288 8.96 19.71 -12.83
CA PHE A 288 8.65 18.66 -13.81
C PHE A 288 7.55 19.10 -14.77
N LYS A 289 7.76 18.79 -16.05
CA LYS A 289 6.78 19.04 -17.11
C LYS A 289 6.04 17.77 -17.45
N SER A 290 4.77 17.89 -17.81
CA SER A 290 3.91 16.77 -18.20
C SER A 290 3.07 17.14 -19.43
N GLN A 291 2.89 16.18 -20.35
CA GLN A 291 1.91 16.25 -21.43
C GLN A 291 0.60 15.53 -21.05
N ALA A 292 0.64 14.65 -20.07
CA ALA A 292 -0.54 14.06 -19.50
C ALA A 292 -1.12 14.97 -18.40
N PRO A 293 -2.42 14.88 -18.08
CA PRO A 293 -3.01 15.58 -16.93
C PRO A 293 -2.24 15.31 -15.65
N LEU A 294 -2.02 16.36 -14.85
CA LEU A 294 -1.21 16.28 -13.63
C LEU A 294 -1.85 15.40 -12.53
N ASP A 295 -3.17 15.30 -12.50
CA ASP A 295 -3.92 14.41 -11.64
C ASP A 295 -4.76 13.44 -12.48
N LEU A 296 -4.50 12.14 -12.33
CA LEU A 296 -5.17 11.09 -13.10
C LEU A 296 -6.32 10.41 -12.33
N LYS A 297 -6.70 10.89 -11.15
CA LYS A 297 -7.78 10.27 -10.34
C LYS A 297 -9.13 10.20 -11.06
N TYR A 298 -9.38 11.07 -12.05
CA TYR A 298 -10.61 11.05 -12.83
C TYR A 298 -10.84 9.73 -13.60
N VAL A 299 -9.78 8.95 -13.88
CA VAL A 299 -9.89 7.68 -14.62
C VAL A 299 -10.75 6.64 -13.89
N TYR A 300 -10.84 6.69 -12.56
CA TYR A 300 -11.77 5.83 -11.81
C TYR A 300 -13.23 6.20 -12.12
N LYS A 301 -13.57 7.50 -12.11
CA LYS A 301 -14.90 7.97 -12.49
C LYS A 301 -15.25 7.65 -13.95
N LEU A 302 -14.27 7.74 -14.86
CA LEU A 302 -14.46 7.33 -16.26
C LEU A 302 -14.86 5.86 -16.33
N THR A 303 -14.19 4.97 -15.60
CA THR A 303 -14.50 3.54 -15.55
C THR A 303 -15.92 3.28 -15.01
N ASP A 304 -16.44 4.12 -14.12
CA ASP A 304 -17.81 3.99 -13.58
C ASP A 304 -18.90 4.46 -14.55
N LYS A 305 -18.56 5.36 -15.46
CA LYS A 305 -19.50 5.95 -16.44
C LYS A 305 -19.61 5.17 -17.76
N VAL A 306 -18.71 4.20 -18.03
CA VAL A 306 -18.77 3.37 -19.23
C VAL A 306 -19.89 2.32 -19.13
N SER A 307 -20.37 1.83 -20.27
CA SER A 307 -21.41 0.79 -20.35
C SER A 307 -20.93 -0.55 -19.73
N LYS A 308 -21.89 -1.42 -19.41
CA LYS A 308 -21.57 -2.76 -18.89
C LYS A 308 -20.72 -3.57 -19.88
N GLU A 309 -20.94 -3.42 -21.18
CA GLU A 309 -20.18 -4.09 -22.23
C GLU A 309 -18.76 -3.56 -22.33
N GLU A 310 -18.57 -2.26 -22.38
CA GLU A 310 -17.26 -1.60 -22.37
C GLU A 310 -16.46 -2.01 -21.12
N ARG A 311 -17.11 -2.03 -19.95
CA ARG A 311 -16.48 -2.48 -18.69
C ARG A 311 -16.08 -3.96 -18.76
N LYS A 312 -16.94 -4.84 -19.31
CA LYS A 312 -16.65 -6.26 -19.46
C LYS A 312 -15.41 -6.52 -20.34
N ASN A 313 -15.24 -5.71 -21.39
CA ASN A 313 -14.16 -5.86 -22.36
C ASN A 313 -12.89 -5.05 -21.97
N GLY A 314 -13.04 -4.00 -21.18
CA GLY A 314 -11.96 -3.06 -20.83
C GLY A 314 -11.43 -3.18 -19.40
N CYS A 315 -12.02 -3.98 -18.52
CA CYS A 315 -11.57 -4.24 -17.16
C CYS A 315 -11.25 -5.72 -16.96
N TYR A 316 -10.51 -6.03 -15.90
CA TYR A 316 -10.41 -7.41 -15.44
C TYR A 316 -11.80 -7.96 -15.10
N ARG A 317 -12.03 -9.22 -15.43
CA ARG A 317 -13.27 -9.89 -15.00
C ARG A 317 -13.37 -9.81 -13.47
N PRO A 318 -14.51 -9.36 -12.93
CA PRO A 318 -14.71 -9.33 -11.49
C PRO A 318 -14.42 -10.70 -10.88
N PHE A 319 -13.71 -10.68 -9.77
CA PHE A 319 -13.46 -11.87 -8.97
C PHE A 319 -14.11 -11.65 -7.60
N VAL A 320 -14.98 -12.59 -7.23
CA VAL A 320 -15.57 -12.65 -5.90
C VAL A 320 -14.76 -13.68 -5.11
N PRO A 321 -14.12 -13.29 -4.00
CA PRO A 321 -13.44 -14.25 -3.14
C PRO A 321 -14.37 -15.35 -2.69
N ALA A 322 -13.91 -16.58 -2.74
CA ALA A 322 -14.70 -17.74 -2.33
C ALA A 322 -14.60 -17.94 -0.81
N LEU A 323 -15.57 -18.65 -0.23
CA LEU A 323 -15.36 -19.23 1.09
C LEU A 323 -14.16 -20.18 1.00
N ASN A 324 -13.28 -20.11 1.98
CA ASN A 324 -12.09 -20.94 2.00
C ASN A 324 -12.48 -22.43 2.00
N ARG A 325 -11.77 -23.21 1.18
CA ARG A 325 -11.96 -24.67 1.04
C ARG A 325 -11.80 -25.45 2.34
N ASP A 326 -11.03 -24.91 3.29
CA ASP A 326 -10.73 -25.54 4.57
C ASP A 326 -11.85 -25.31 5.59
N PHE A 327 -12.90 -24.54 5.23
CA PHE A 327 -14.05 -24.27 6.09
C PHE A 327 -15.33 -24.90 5.52
N ILE A 328 -16.08 -25.58 6.41
CA ILE A 328 -17.38 -26.15 6.09
C ILE A 328 -18.45 -25.08 6.32
N PRO A 329 -19.20 -24.66 5.31
CA PRO A 329 -20.27 -23.68 5.46
C PRO A 329 -21.33 -24.13 6.47
N GLY A 330 -21.77 -23.21 7.33
CA GLY A 330 -22.81 -23.49 8.33
C GLY A 330 -22.33 -24.20 9.58
N VAL A 331 -21.04 -24.51 9.67
CA VAL A 331 -20.38 -24.99 10.90
C VAL A 331 -19.64 -23.81 11.54
N SER A 332 -19.70 -23.73 12.88
CA SER A 332 -19.00 -22.68 13.64
C SER A 332 -17.52 -22.59 13.25
N VAL A 333 -17.05 -21.38 12.94
CA VAL A 333 -15.65 -21.11 12.59
C VAL A 333 -14.73 -21.45 13.78
N THR A 334 -15.15 -21.09 14.99
CA THR A 334 -14.44 -21.42 16.23
C THR A 334 -14.22 -22.93 16.37
N LYS A 335 -15.26 -23.75 16.16
CA LYS A 335 -15.15 -25.23 16.29
C LYS A 335 -14.16 -25.79 15.28
N GLN A 336 -14.16 -25.29 14.06
CA GLN A 336 -13.26 -25.75 13.00
C GLN A 336 -11.80 -25.38 13.28
N ILE A 337 -11.54 -24.21 13.92
CA ILE A 337 -10.19 -23.82 14.34
C ILE A 337 -9.70 -24.67 15.52
N LEU A 338 -10.61 -25.09 16.42
CA LEU A 338 -10.28 -26.00 17.52
C LEU A 338 -9.91 -27.43 17.05
N GLU A 339 -10.37 -27.82 15.86
CA GLU A 339 -10.05 -29.13 15.27
C GLU A 339 -8.72 -29.12 14.53
N GLU A 340 -8.39 -28.03 13.83
CA GLU A 340 -7.14 -27.88 13.08
C GLU A 340 -6.83 -26.42 12.71
N ASP A 341 -5.57 -26.10 12.58
CA ASP A 341 -5.10 -24.78 12.12
C ASP A 341 -5.65 -24.43 10.74
N LYS A 342 -5.98 -23.16 10.54
CA LYS A 342 -6.57 -22.63 9.31
C LYS A 342 -5.72 -21.52 8.70
N LEU A 343 -5.69 -21.46 7.36
CA LEU A 343 -4.98 -20.42 6.61
C LEU A 343 -5.90 -19.84 5.53
N LEU A 344 -6.21 -18.54 5.61
CA LEU A 344 -6.82 -17.80 4.53
C LEU A 344 -5.73 -17.16 3.64
N SER A 345 -5.94 -17.17 2.35
CA SER A 345 -5.06 -16.55 1.35
C SER A 345 -5.85 -15.51 0.55
N PHE A 346 -5.70 -14.23 0.92
CA PHE A 346 -6.31 -13.13 0.19
C PHE A 346 -5.56 -12.86 -1.12
N PRO A 347 -6.24 -12.35 -2.16
CA PRO A 347 -7.67 -12.04 -2.27
C PRO A 347 -8.51 -13.25 -2.67
N PHE A 348 -7.96 -14.45 -2.72
CA PHE A 348 -8.59 -15.66 -3.25
C PHE A 348 -9.64 -16.21 -2.30
N ASP A 349 -9.38 -16.14 -1.00
CA ASP A 349 -10.31 -16.49 0.07
C ASP A 349 -11.03 -15.21 0.59
N SER A 350 -12.28 -15.36 1.08
CA SER A 350 -13.05 -14.25 1.63
C SER A 350 -12.62 -13.92 3.07
N MET A 351 -12.51 -12.64 3.37
CA MET A 351 -12.34 -12.13 4.74
C MET A 351 -13.59 -12.37 5.62
N ASP A 352 -14.73 -12.72 5.00
CA ASP A 352 -15.98 -13.00 5.72
C ASP A 352 -15.82 -14.09 6.77
N THR A 353 -14.92 -15.07 6.55
CA THR A 353 -14.63 -16.11 7.54
C THR A 353 -14.07 -15.55 8.84
N PHE A 354 -13.13 -14.59 8.77
CA PHE A 354 -12.60 -13.92 9.96
C PHE A 354 -13.68 -13.03 10.63
N ILE A 355 -14.48 -12.36 9.82
CA ILE A 355 -15.60 -11.54 10.34
C ILE A 355 -16.64 -12.40 11.04
N GLU A 356 -16.94 -13.61 10.53
CA GLU A 356 -17.85 -14.56 11.18
C GLU A 356 -17.27 -15.07 12.51
N LEU A 357 -15.94 -15.32 12.60
CA LEU A 357 -15.26 -15.64 13.85
C LEU A 357 -15.50 -14.57 14.92
N LEU A 358 -15.36 -13.29 14.57
CA LEU A 358 -15.60 -12.18 15.49
C LEU A 358 -17.08 -12.12 15.90
N LYS A 359 -17.99 -12.30 14.94
CA LYS A 359 -19.44 -12.31 15.19
C LYS A 359 -19.86 -13.47 16.10
N GLU A 360 -19.35 -14.68 15.87
CA GLU A 360 -19.55 -15.82 16.76
C GLU A 360 -19.04 -15.51 18.17
N SER A 361 -17.82 -14.97 18.27
CA SER A 361 -17.16 -14.67 19.54
C SER A 361 -17.89 -13.57 20.33
N ALA A 362 -18.46 -12.57 19.65
CA ALA A 362 -19.24 -11.52 20.29
C ALA A 362 -20.47 -12.08 21.04
N LYS A 363 -21.06 -13.17 20.54
CA LYS A 363 -22.29 -13.78 21.09
C LYS A 363 -22.03 -14.97 22.00
N ASP A 364 -20.86 -15.58 21.88
CA ASP A 364 -20.56 -16.82 22.61
C ASP A 364 -20.32 -16.53 24.11
N LYS A 365 -21.01 -17.27 24.96
CA LYS A 365 -20.90 -17.17 26.42
C LYS A 365 -19.53 -17.60 26.95
N GLU A 366 -18.82 -18.48 26.25
CA GLU A 366 -17.48 -18.90 26.62
C GLU A 366 -16.44 -17.83 26.36
N THR A 367 -16.71 -16.84 25.51
CA THR A 367 -15.78 -15.73 25.21
C THR A 367 -15.67 -14.79 26.40
N LEU A 368 -14.47 -14.63 26.94
CA LEU A 368 -14.13 -13.68 27.99
C LEU A 368 -13.65 -12.35 27.44
N SER A 369 -12.72 -12.40 26.49
CA SER A 369 -12.13 -11.19 25.92
C SER A 369 -11.80 -11.33 24.44
N ILE A 370 -11.78 -10.19 23.74
CA ILE A 370 -11.27 -10.03 22.38
C ILE A 370 -10.23 -8.90 22.40
N LYS A 371 -8.98 -9.21 22.04
CA LYS A 371 -7.89 -8.24 21.94
C LYS A 371 -7.41 -8.18 20.50
N ILE A 372 -7.32 -6.98 19.92
CA ILE A 372 -6.98 -6.80 18.49
C ILE A 372 -6.13 -5.58 18.26
N THR A 373 -5.16 -5.69 17.32
CA THR A 373 -4.39 -4.54 16.82
C THR A 373 -5.01 -4.02 15.53
N ILE A 374 -5.18 -2.71 15.38
CA ILE A 374 -5.77 -2.08 14.20
C ILE A 374 -4.84 -1.00 13.66
N TYR A 375 -4.46 -1.11 12.37
CA TYR A 375 -3.65 -0.13 11.66
C TYR A 375 -4.46 0.64 10.62
N ARG A 376 -5.27 -0.05 9.81
CA ARG A 376 -6.13 0.53 8.76
C ARG A 376 -7.43 -0.24 8.64
N LEU A 377 -8.54 0.47 8.63
CA LEU A 377 -9.88 -0.08 8.45
C LEU A 377 -10.51 0.39 7.13
N ALA A 378 -11.48 -0.36 6.63
CA ALA A 378 -12.36 0.10 5.56
C ALA A 378 -13.30 1.21 6.08
N ARG A 379 -13.82 2.06 5.19
CA ARG A 379 -14.77 3.15 5.58
C ARG A 379 -16.07 2.63 6.22
N GLN A 380 -16.44 1.38 5.97
CA GLN A 380 -17.60 0.70 6.57
C GLN A 380 -17.14 -0.66 7.11
N ALA A 381 -16.33 -0.62 8.17
CA ALA A 381 -15.69 -1.81 8.73
C ALA A 381 -16.66 -2.63 9.59
N ARG A 382 -17.10 -3.79 9.11
CA ARG A 382 -17.93 -4.75 9.88
C ARG A 382 -17.21 -5.27 11.12
N ILE A 383 -15.89 -5.29 11.12
CA ILE A 383 -15.07 -5.67 12.28
C ILE A 383 -15.41 -4.79 13.47
N VAL A 384 -15.46 -3.45 13.28
CA VAL A 384 -15.83 -2.50 14.35
C VAL A 384 -17.20 -2.83 14.92
N LYS A 385 -18.20 -3.11 14.05
CA LYS A 385 -19.54 -3.51 14.50
C LYS A 385 -19.50 -4.68 15.48
N TYR A 386 -18.74 -5.75 15.19
CA TYR A 386 -18.72 -6.93 16.04
C TYR A 386 -17.85 -6.76 17.29
N LEU A 387 -16.88 -5.87 17.28
CA LEU A 387 -16.15 -5.47 18.48
C LEU A 387 -17.06 -4.69 19.45
N CYS A 388 -17.86 -3.74 18.92
CA CYS A 388 -18.87 -3.03 19.70
C CYS A 388 -19.92 -4.02 20.28
N GLU A 389 -20.47 -4.90 19.42
CA GLU A 389 -21.44 -5.93 19.87
C GLU A 389 -20.85 -6.85 20.95
N ALA A 390 -19.55 -7.17 20.89
CA ALA A 390 -18.88 -7.94 21.93
C ALA A 390 -18.81 -7.19 23.27
N ALA A 391 -18.43 -5.91 23.25
CA ALA A 391 -18.39 -5.07 24.45
C ALA A 391 -19.78 -4.88 25.07
N GLU A 392 -20.78 -4.60 24.25
CA GLU A 392 -22.20 -4.51 24.66
C GLU A 392 -22.73 -5.81 25.28
N ASN A 393 -22.23 -6.97 24.81
CA ASN A 393 -22.53 -8.28 25.38
C ASN A 393 -21.67 -8.63 26.63
N GLY A 394 -20.96 -7.66 27.21
CA GLY A 394 -20.19 -7.77 28.42
C GLY A 394 -18.85 -8.49 28.29
N LYS A 395 -18.29 -8.60 27.06
CA LYS A 395 -16.93 -9.12 26.82
C LYS A 395 -15.90 -8.02 27.07
N GLU A 396 -14.72 -8.38 27.59
CA GLU A 396 -13.61 -7.43 27.60
C GLU A 396 -13.05 -7.26 26.18
N VAL A 397 -13.19 -6.07 25.61
CA VAL A 397 -12.66 -5.77 24.28
C VAL A 397 -11.54 -4.74 24.41
N LEU A 398 -10.32 -5.14 23.97
CA LEU A 398 -9.14 -4.27 23.93
C LEU A 398 -8.72 -4.04 22.47
N VAL A 399 -8.73 -2.79 22.04
CA VAL A 399 -8.33 -2.42 20.70
C VAL A 399 -7.07 -1.56 20.77
N LEU A 400 -5.96 -2.07 20.23
CA LEU A 400 -4.73 -1.30 20.06
C LEU A 400 -4.77 -0.62 18.69
N MET A 401 -5.16 0.66 18.66
CA MET A 401 -5.39 1.47 17.47
C MET A 401 -4.16 2.31 17.13
N GLU A 402 -3.61 2.19 15.92
CA GLU A 402 -2.55 3.07 15.44
C GLU A 402 -3.11 4.32 14.77
N LEU A 403 -3.01 5.48 15.44
CA LEU A 403 -3.50 6.75 14.90
C LEU A 403 -2.57 7.39 13.86
N ARG A 404 -1.28 7.00 13.83
CA ARG A 404 -0.27 7.53 12.89
C ARG A 404 -0.23 6.78 11.55
N ALA A 405 -1.35 6.13 11.18
CA ALA A 405 -1.49 5.51 9.86
C ALA A 405 -1.69 6.60 8.80
N ARG A 406 -0.62 7.01 8.10
CA ARG A 406 -0.62 8.14 7.15
C ARG A 406 -1.78 8.07 6.17
N PHE A 407 -2.52 9.18 6.04
CA PHE A 407 -3.72 9.39 5.21
C PHE A 407 -4.98 8.63 5.66
N ASP A 408 -4.91 7.88 6.77
CA ASP A 408 -6.07 7.23 7.39
C ASP A 408 -6.29 7.72 8.84
N GLU A 409 -5.58 8.76 9.26
CA GLU A 409 -5.62 9.29 10.62
C GLU A 409 -7.04 9.66 11.06
N GLU A 410 -7.78 10.45 10.24
CA GLU A 410 -9.16 10.84 10.54
C GLU A 410 -10.11 9.64 10.66
N ASN A 411 -9.97 8.67 9.76
CA ASN A 411 -10.80 7.46 9.78
C ASN A 411 -10.56 6.65 11.07
N ASN A 412 -9.30 6.51 11.50
CA ASN A 412 -8.96 5.79 12.71
C ASN A 412 -9.40 6.55 13.98
N ILE A 413 -9.29 7.90 13.98
CA ILE A 413 -9.82 8.73 15.08
C ILE A 413 -11.32 8.52 15.23
N ASN A 414 -12.09 8.61 14.14
CA ASN A 414 -13.55 8.43 14.18
C ASN A 414 -13.94 7.03 14.68
N TYR A 415 -13.24 5.98 14.25
CA TYR A 415 -13.52 4.63 14.73
C TYR A 415 -13.12 4.42 16.19
N SER A 416 -12.08 5.10 16.68
CA SER A 416 -11.74 5.03 18.09
C SER A 416 -12.84 5.59 18.99
N GLU A 417 -13.47 6.69 18.58
CA GLU A 417 -14.61 7.29 19.28
C GLU A 417 -15.80 6.31 19.34
N ILE A 418 -16.16 5.70 18.22
CA ILE A 418 -17.25 4.69 18.14
C ILE A 418 -16.98 3.49 19.05
N LEU A 419 -15.74 2.99 19.08
CA LEU A 419 -15.36 1.85 19.92
C LEU A 419 -15.43 2.18 21.42
N GLU A 420 -14.95 3.35 21.82
CA GLU A 420 -15.01 3.81 23.22
C GLU A 420 -16.46 4.02 23.70
N GLU A 421 -17.31 4.63 22.86
CA GLU A 421 -18.74 4.80 23.16
C GLU A 421 -19.46 3.46 23.39
N ALA A 422 -19.05 2.39 22.68
CA ALA A 422 -19.59 1.05 22.87
C ALA A 422 -19.00 0.31 24.10
N GLY A 423 -18.05 0.90 24.83
CA GLY A 423 -17.42 0.32 26.03
C GLY A 423 -16.17 -0.50 25.74
N CYS A 424 -15.57 -0.42 24.54
CA CYS A 424 -14.27 -1.01 24.26
C CYS A 424 -13.15 -0.19 24.93
N LYS A 425 -12.12 -0.88 25.41
CA LYS A 425 -10.86 -0.25 25.83
C LYS A 425 -10.02 0.05 24.61
N VAL A 426 -9.75 1.32 24.29
CA VAL A 426 -8.92 1.70 23.16
C VAL A 426 -7.57 2.21 23.65
N MET A 427 -6.50 1.69 23.07
CA MET A 427 -5.12 2.13 23.27
C MET A 427 -4.56 2.75 21.98
N TYR A 428 -3.88 3.89 22.07
CA TYR A 428 -3.42 4.68 20.93
C TYR A 428 -1.94 4.47 20.61
N GLY A 429 -1.57 3.25 20.25
CA GLY A 429 -0.21 2.94 19.85
C GLY A 429 0.81 3.10 20.98
N MET A 430 2.03 3.44 20.61
CA MET A 430 3.17 3.64 21.51
C MET A 430 3.95 4.87 21.10
N GLU A 431 4.46 5.61 22.06
CA GLU A 431 5.42 6.70 21.83
C GLU A 431 6.63 6.13 21.06
N ASP A 432 7.12 6.82 20.05
CA ASP A 432 8.23 6.45 19.16
C ASP A 432 8.08 5.17 18.33
N TYR A 433 7.09 4.32 18.61
CA TYR A 433 6.90 3.04 17.91
C TYR A 433 5.51 2.94 17.28
N LYS A 434 5.45 2.76 15.96
CA LYS A 434 4.18 2.50 15.27
C LYS A 434 3.78 1.03 15.41
N VAL A 435 2.54 0.79 15.83
CA VAL A 435 1.99 -0.56 15.90
C VAL A 435 1.52 -0.98 14.51
N HIS A 436 2.25 -1.93 13.91
CA HIS A 436 1.95 -2.43 12.57
C HIS A 436 1.65 -3.93 12.53
N SER A 437 1.67 -4.61 13.68
CA SER A 437 1.26 -6.01 13.81
C SER A 437 -0.23 -6.20 13.46
N LYS A 438 -0.61 -7.42 13.08
CA LYS A 438 -1.99 -7.83 12.82
C LYS A 438 -2.24 -9.09 13.62
N VAL A 439 -2.68 -8.88 14.86
CA VAL A 439 -2.96 -9.95 15.85
C VAL A 439 -4.34 -9.74 16.41
N CYS A 440 -5.13 -10.80 16.43
CA CYS A 440 -6.38 -10.87 17.15
C CYS A 440 -6.34 -12.08 18.07
N LEU A 441 -6.54 -11.86 19.37
CA LEU A 441 -6.60 -12.88 20.41
C LEU A 441 -8.00 -12.93 21.00
N ILE A 442 -8.64 -14.07 20.93
CA ILE A 442 -9.94 -14.35 21.57
C ILE A 442 -9.66 -15.32 22.71
N THR A 443 -9.84 -14.86 23.94
CA THR A 443 -9.71 -15.68 25.14
C THR A 443 -11.07 -16.24 25.53
N LYS A 444 -11.14 -17.55 25.71
CA LYS A 444 -12.34 -18.28 26.02
C LYS A 444 -12.15 -19.16 27.27
N LYS A 445 -13.28 -19.50 27.93
CA LYS A 445 -13.27 -20.36 29.09
C LYS A 445 -14.40 -21.39 29.00
N ASN A 446 -14.07 -22.63 29.24
CA ASN A 446 -15.02 -23.72 29.40
C ASN A 446 -14.78 -24.48 30.73
N SER A 447 -15.43 -25.64 30.92
CA SER A 447 -15.26 -26.48 32.10
C SER A 447 -13.85 -27.04 32.32
N ARG A 448 -12.98 -27.03 31.26
CA ARG A 448 -11.60 -27.51 31.31
C ARG A 448 -10.59 -26.41 31.60
N GLY A 449 -10.99 -25.11 31.53
CA GLY A 449 -10.12 -24.00 31.79
C GLY A 449 -10.17 -22.94 30.68
N ILE A 450 -9.12 -22.12 30.63
CA ILE A 450 -8.95 -21.07 29.61
C ILE A 450 -8.31 -21.68 28.35
N TYR A 451 -8.76 -21.22 27.17
CA TYR A 451 -8.17 -21.55 25.89
C TYR A 451 -8.21 -20.35 24.95
N TYR A 452 -7.44 -20.40 23.90
CA TYR A 452 -7.23 -19.29 23.00
C TYR A 452 -7.65 -19.62 21.57
N ILE A 453 -8.16 -18.63 20.85
CA ILE A 453 -8.21 -18.60 19.40
C ILE A 453 -7.37 -17.39 18.97
N THR A 454 -6.29 -17.64 18.26
CA THR A 454 -5.36 -16.60 17.82
C THR A 454 -5.38 -16.48 16.31
N GLN A 455 -5.56 -15.26 15.81
CA GLN A 455 -5.39 -14.97 14.40
C GLN A 455 -4.20 -14.02 14.22
N ILE A 456 -3.30 -14.34 13.27
CA ILE A 456 -2.13 -13.52 12.92
C ILE A 456 -2.12 -13.33 11.40
N GLY A 457 -2.04 -12.07 10.95
CA GLY A 457 -2.11 -11.72 9.55
C GLY A 457 -0.84 -11.02 9.02
N THR A 458 -0.58 -11.18 7.72
CA THR A 458 0.44 -10.39 7.02
C THR A 458 -0.10 -9.03 6.58
N GLY A 459 -1.41 -8.90 6.40
CA GLY A 459 -2.13 -7.72 5.91
C GLY A 459 -3.14 -7.16 6.89
N ASN A 460 -3.59 -5.93 6.64
CA ASN A 460 -4.51 -5.19 7.50
C ASN A 460 -5.91 -5.81 7.54
N TYR A 461 -6.64 -5.53 8.61
CA TYR A 461 -8.05 -5.84 8.77
C TYR A 461 -8.93 -4.88 7.94
N ASN A 462 -8.78 -4.92 6.62
CA ASN A 462 -9.47 -4.02 5.70
C ASN A 462 -10.17 -4.82 4.60
N GLU A 463 -11.49 -4.84 4.64
CA GLU A 463 -12.37 -5.61 3.75
C GLU A 463 -12.26 -5.20 2.28
N SER A 464 -11.84 -3.97 2.00
CA SER A 464 -11.65 -3.48 0.63
C SER A 464 -10.30 -3.91 0.07
N THR A 465 -9.22 -3.75 0.84
CA THR A 465 -7.87 -4.10 0.38
C THR A 465 -7.65 -5.61 0.36
N SER A 466 -8.35 -6.39 1.19
CA SER A 466 -8.29 -7.86 1.15
C SER A 466 -8.77 -8.46 -0.17
N LYS A 467 -9.49 -7.69 -1.01
CA LYS A 467 -9.91 -8.11 -2.37
C LYS A 467 -8.87 -7.78 -3.45
N LEU A 468 -7.84 -7.04 -3.12
CA LEU A 468 -6.84 -6.50 -4.06
C LEU A 468 -5.41 -6.89 -3.70
N TYR A 469 -5.11 -7.17 -2.43
CA TYR A 469 -3.78 -7.46 -1.91
C TYR A 469 -3.63 -8.96 -1.65
N THR A 470 -2.47 -9.51 -2.01
CA THR A 470 -2.14 -10.88 -1.60
C THR A 470 -1.66 -10.85 -0.15
N ASP A 471 -2.39 -11.50 0.74
CA ASP A 471 -2.04 -11.61 2.15
C ASP A 471 -2.40 -12.98 2.70
N LEU A 472 -1.81 -13.33 3.84
CA LEU A 472 -2.11 -14.55 4.57
C LEU A 472 -2.72 -14.19 5.93
N SER A 473 -3.69 -15.00 6.37
CA SER A 473 -4.31 -14.90 7.67
C SER A 473 -4.34 -16.29 8.29
N PHE A 474 -3.50 -16.50 9.29
CA PHE A 474 -3.35 -17.74 10.05
C PHE A 474 -4.24 -17.71 11.27
N MET A 475 -5.00 -18.77 11.52
CA MET A 475 -5.87 -18.93 12.68
C MET A 475 -5.57 -20.26 13.34
N THR A 476 -5.32 -20.23 14.64
CA THR A 476 -4.92 -21.40 15.42
C THR A 476 -5.54 -21.39 16.81
N ALA A 477 -5.72 -22.58 17.37
CA ALA A 477 -6.05 -22.80 18.77
C ALA A 477 -4.85 -23.32 19.58
N SER A 478 -3.61 -23.22 19.04
CA SER A 478 -2.39 -23.59 19.76
C SER A 478 -2.27 -22.79 21.05
N GLU A 479 -2.07 -23.50 22.16
CA GLU A 479 -1.91 -22.89 23.48
C GLU A 479 -0.64 -22.04 23.53
N GLU A 480 0.44 -22.51 22.92
CA GLU A 480 1.74 -21.83 22.87
C GLU A 480 1.66 -20.48 22.13
N ILE A 481 1.04 -20.47 20.95
CA ILE A 481 0.85 -19.22 20.16
C ILE A 481 -0.14 -18.30 20.91
N GLY A 482 -1.19 -18.85 21.52
CA GLY A 482 -2.17 -18.11 22.31
C GLY A 482 -1.56 -17.46 23.54
N HIS A 483 -0.66 -18.18 24.23
CA HIS A 483 0.07 -17.65 25.38
C HIS A 483 0.97 -16.48 24.95
N ASP A 484 1.80 -16.64 23.91
CA ASP A 484 2.66 -15.57 23.41
C ASP A 484 1.84 -14.35 22.95
N ALA A 485 0.68 -14.57 22.31
CA ALA A 485 -0.23 -13.49 21.94
C ALA A 485 -0.83 -12.77 23.17
N SER A 486 -1.10 -13.51 24.27
CA SER A 486 -1.54 -12.91 25.53
C SER A 486 -0.43 -12.07 26.17
N VAL A 487 0.80 -12.59 26.20
CA VAL A 487 2.01 -11.85 26.62
C VAL A 487 2.22 -10.61 25.77
N PHE A 488 2.03 -10.72 24.45
CA PHE A 488 2.13 -9.59 23.52
C PHE A 488 1.17 -8.46 23.92
N PHE A 489 -0.11 -8.74 24.11
CA PHE A 489 -1.07 -7.70 24.51
C PHE A 489 -0.81 -7.16 25.92
N HIS A 490 -0.32 -7.98 26.84
CA HIS A 490 0.10 -7.52 28.18
C HIS A 490 1.28 -6.53 28.06
N ASN A 491 2.30 -6.90 27.32
CA ASN A 491 3.47 -6.06 27.09
C ASN A 491 3.10 -4.73 26.42
N MET A 492 2.17 -4.76 25.43
CA MET A 492 1.67 -3.54 24.81
C MET A 492 0.93 -2.66 25.82
N ALA A 493 0.10 -3.23 26.68
CA ALA A 493 -0.64 -2.49 27.68
C ALA A 493 0.23 -1.88 28.80
N THR A 494 1.41 -2.45 29.02
CA THR A 494 2.38 -1.97 30.03
C THR A 494 3.59 -1.25 29.43
N PHE A 495 3.54 -0.94 28.13
CA PHE A 495 4.65 -0.29 27.39
C PHE A 495 5.99 -1.04 27.46
N ASN A 496 5.94 -2.37 27.63
CA ASN A 496 7.13 -3.21 27.68
C ASN A 496 7.53 -3.71 26.29
N LEU A 497 8.34 -2.94 25.58
CA LEU A 497 8.84 -3.30 24.24
C LEU A 497 9.99 -4.32 24.23
N GLN A 498 10.52 -4.68 25.40
CA GLN A 498 11.61 -5.65 25.56
C GLN A 498 11.12 -7.02 26.06
N GLY A 499 9.81 -7.26 25.97
CA GLY A 499 9.22 -8.54 26.36
C GLY A 499 9.80 -9.73 25.59
N THR A 500 9.86 -10.87 26.23
CA THR A 500 10.32 -12.15 25.64
C THR A 500 9.14 -12.99 25.19
N TYR A 501 9.37 -13.77 24.14
CA TYR A 501 8.38 -14.65 23.51
C TYR A 501 9.07 -15.97 23.16
N GLU A 502 8.39 -17.08 23.33
CA GLU A 502 8.97 -18.40 23.10
C GLU A 502 8.82 -18.84 21.63
N HIS A 503 7.71 -18.52 21.00
CA HIS A 503 7.32 -18.94 19.66
C HIS A 503 7.26 -17.80 18.66
N LEU A 504 6.65 -16.66 19.04
CA LEU A 504 6.55 -15.49 18.16
C LEU A 504 7.87 -14.72 18.08
N LEU A 505 8.18 -14.20 16.91
CA LEU A 505 9.23 -13.19 16.77
C LEU A 505 8.58 -11.82 16.73
N VAL A 506 8.89 -10.99 17.69
CA VAL A 506 8.26 -9.67 17.86
C VAL A 506 9.32 -8.57 17.72
N ALA A 507 9.04 -7.55 16.90
CA ALA A 507 9.84 -6.34 16.86
C ALA A 507 9.32 -5.33 17.91
N PRO A 508 10.23 -4.55 18.51
CA PRO A 508 11.68 -4.43 18.26
C PRO A 508 12.56 -5.48 19.01
N SER A 509 11.99 -6.32 19.90
CA SER A 509 12.76 -7.16 20.83
C SER A 509 13.50 -8.32 20.17
N SER A 510 12.80 -9.19 19.43
CA SER A 510 13.35 -10.47 19.00
C SER A 510 13.33 -10.72 17.49
N LEU A 511 12.58 -9.95 16.69
CA LEU A 511 12.33 -10.26 15.28
C LEU A 511 13.61 -10.22 14.43
N GLN A 512 14.40 -9.14 14.49
CA GLN A 512 15.63 -9.02 13.70
C GLN A 512 16.63 -10.13 14.04
N ASP A 513 16.90 -10.29 15.33
CA ASP A 513 17.90 -11.27 15.80
C ASP A 513 17.41 -12.70 15.56
N GLY A 514 16.11 -12.96 15.65
CA GLY A 514 15.50 -14.24 15.32
C GLY A 514 15.65 -14.61 13.84
N ILE A 515 15.49 -13.66 12.92
CA ILE A 515 15.73 -13.85 11.48
C ILE A 515 17.22 -14.09 11.22
N ILE A 516 18.10 -13.30 11.83
CA ILE A 516 19.57 -13.43 11.68
C ILE A 516 20.02 -14.81 12.13
N LYS A 517 19.60 -15.28 13.31
CA LYS A 517 19.94 -16.63 13.81
C LYS A 517 19.57 -17.74 12.81
N ARG A 518 18.47 -17.59 12.08
CA ARG A 518 18.05 -18.56 11.06
C ARG A 518 18.91 -18.49 9.80
N ILE A 519 19.29 -17.29 9.38
CA ILE A 519 20.26 -17.10 8.28
C ILE A 519 21.60 -17.72 8.65
N GLU A 520 22.10 -17.46 9.86
CA GLU A 520 23.36 -18.04 10.37
C GLU A 520 23.29 -19.56 10.45
N ARG A 521 22.15 -20.13 10.89
CA ARG A 521 21.96 -21.58 10.91
C ARG A 521 22.05 -22.19 9.51
N GLU A 522 21.43 -21.60 8.51
CA GLU A 522 21.52 -22.08 7.12
C GLU A 522 22.95 -21.92 6.57
N LYS A 523 23.65 -20.85 6.96
CA LYS A 523 25.08 -20.68 6.65
C LYS A 523 25.92 -21.82 7.24
N MET A 524 25.77 -22.15 8.53
CA MET A 524 26.47 -23.26 9.16
C MET A 524 26.21 -24.63 8.50
N LYS A 525 24.92 -24.84 8.07
CA LYS A 525 24.59 -26.04 7.29
C LYS A 525 25.35 -26.09 5.97
N ALA A 526 25.46 -24.98 5.23
CA ALA A 526 26.22 -24.91 3.97
C ALA A 526 27.71 -25.18 4.20
N GLU A 527 28.31 -24.57 5.22
CA GLU A 527 29.71 -24.80 5.62
C GLU A 527 29.98 -26.26 6.01
N SER A 528 28.95 -26.98 6.48
CA SER A 528 28.97 -28.40 6.84
C SER A 528 28.49 -29.31 5.70
N PHE A 529 28.29 -28.80 4.48
CA PHE A 529 27.78 -29.53 3.31
C PHE A 529 26.40 -30.19 3.53
N GLN A 530 25.60 -29.63 4.45
CA GLN A 530 24.24 -30.11 4.68
C GLN A 530 23.22 -29.38 3.77
N PRO A 531 22.09 -30.01 3.47
CA PRO A 531 21.01 -29.35 2.71
C PRO A 531 20.54 -28.07 3.39
N CYS A 532 20.60 -26.96 2.67
CA CYS A 532 20.27 -25.64 3.18
C CYS A 532 19.55 -24.81 2.12
N GLY A 533 18.85 -23.75 2.53
CA GLY A 533 18.21 -22.84 1.61
C GLY A 533 17.42 -21.76 2.31
N ILE A 534 17.31 -20.60 1.69
CA ILE A 534 16.52 -19.46 2.20
C ILE A 534 15.56 -18.98 1.12
N PHE A 535 14.29 -18.82 1.50
CA PHE A 535 13.30 -18.12 0.72
C PHE A 535 12.70 -16.98 1.55
N MET A 536 12.70 -15.77 0.99
CA MET A 536 12.07 -14.64 1.64
C MET A 536 11.18 -13.87 0.65
N LYS A 537 9.88 -13.79 0.95
CA LYS A 537 8.93 -12.92 0.26
C LYS A 537 8.60 -11.72 1.15
N MET A 538 8.74 -10.52 0.60
CA MET A 538 8.46 -9.27 1.32
C MET A 538 8.19 -8.12 0.36
N ASN A 539 7.76 -6.97 0.89
CA ASN A 539 7.63 -5.79 0.05
C ASN A 539 8.96 -5.04 -0.10
N SER A 540 9.79 -5.02 0.94
CA SER A 540 11.04 -4.26 0.93
C SER A 540 12.14 -4.91 1.77
N LEU A 541 13.38 -4.85 1.24
CA LEU A 541 14.62 -5.25 1.91
C LEU A 541 15.58 -4.05 1.93
N THR A 542 15.76 -3.43 3.11
CA THR A 542 16.64 -2.25 3.28
C THR A 542 17.46 -2.30 4.57
N ASP A 543 17.22 -3.30 5.43
CA ASP A 543 17.97 -3.48 6.67
C ASP A 543 19.38 -3.94 6.39
N ARG A 544 20.37 -3.07 6.65
CA ARG A 544 21.77 -3.32 6.30
C ARG A 544 22.32 -4.55 7.03
N LYS A 545 21.96 -4.77 8.29
CA LYS A 545 22.43 -5.92 9.06
C LYS A 545 21.95 -7.23 8.45
N ILE A 546 20.67 -7.29 8.04
CA ILE A 546 20.11 -8.48 7.37
C ILE A 546 20.74 -8.68 5.99
N ILE A 547 20.95 -7.59 5.22
CA ILE A 547 21.62 -7.67 3.91
C ILE A 547 23.02 -8.25 4.04
N ASP A 548 23.79 -7.80 5.03
CA ASP A 548 25.15 -8.27 5.27
C ASP A 548 25.16 -9.76 5.67
N GLU A 549 24.23 -10.23 6.49
CA GLU A 549 24.11 -11.65 6.85
C GLU A 549 23.67 -12.53 5.67
N LEU A 550 22.76 -12.04 4.81
CA LEU A 550 22.40 -12.74 3.57
C LEU A 550 23.61 -12.84 2.62
N SER A 551 24.42 -11.79 2.52
CA SER A 551 25.67 -11.82 1.74
C SER A 551 26.66 -12.87 2.28
N LYS A 552 26.86 -12.91 3.60
CA LYS A 552 27.72 -13.94 4.24
C LYS A 552 27.21 -15.36 3.98
N ALA A 553 25.90 -15.58 4.11
CA ALA A 553 25.28 -16.87 3.84
C ALA A 553 25.43 -17.28 2.36
N SER A 554 25.22 -16.33 1.44
CA SER A 554 25.46 -16.56 0.01
C SER A 554 26.91 -16.93 -0.28
N ASN A 555 27.87 -16.21 0.30
CA ASN A 555 29.29 -16.49 0.14
C ASN A 555 29.69 -17.89 0.69
N ALA A 556 28.97 -18.37 1.70
CA ALA A 556 29.13 -19.74 2.22
C ALA A 556 28.43 -20.82 1.36
N GLY A 557 27.76 -20.45 0.28
CA GLY A 557 27.13 -21.37 -0.66
C GLY A 557 25.65 -21.62 -0.44
N VAL A 558 24.94 -20.88 0.47
CA VAL A 558 23.51 -21.04 0.69
C VAL A 558 22.72 -20.54 -0.54
N PRO A 559 21.86 -21.35 -1.16
CA PRO A 559 20.95 -20.90 -2.19
C PRO A 559 19.88 -19.98 -1.59
N ILE A 560 19.81 -18.73 -2.03
CA ILE A 560 18.89 -17.71 -1.50
C ILE A 560 17.98 -17.21 -2.61
N PHE A 561 16.67 -17.28 -2.39
CA PHE A 561 15.67 -16.74 -3.30
C PHE A 561 14.86 -15.65 -2.60
N LEU A 562 14.94 -14.43 -3.12
CA LEU A 562 14.23 -13.27 -2.60
C LEU A 562 13.13 -12.85 -3.59
N LEU A 563 11.88 -12.83 -3.15
CA LEU A 563 10.74 -12.32 -3.91
C LEU A 563 10.32 -10.96 -3.34
N ILE A 564 10.82 -9.88 -3.94
CA ILE A 564 10.68 -8.52 -3.42
C ILE A 564 9.89 -7.66 -4.40
N ARG A 565 8.69 -7.24 -4.01
CA ARG A 565 7.82 -6.42 -4.86
C ARG A 565 8.38 -5.01 -5.09
N GLY A 566 8.84 -4.35 -4.04
CA GLY A 566 9.20 -2.94 -4.01
C GLY A 566 10.70 -2.69 -3.91
N ILE A 567 11.13 -2.11 -2.80
CA ILE A 567 12.51 -1.70 -2.57
C ILE A 567 13.41 -2.91 -2.29
N CYS A 568 14.49 -3.03 -3.04
CA CYS A 568 15.52 -4.04 -2.81
C CYS A 568 16.88 -3.36 -2.80
N CYS A 569 17.51 -3.30 -1.63
CA CYS A 569 18.84 -2.67 -1.51
C CYS A 569 20.00 -3.66 -1.65
N ILE A 570 19.77 -4.96 -1.84
CA ILE A 570 20.80 -5.93 -2.17
C ILE A 570 20.90 -6.12 -3.70
N ARG A 571 22.10 -6.18 -4.23
CA ARG A 571 22.40 -6.50 -5.63
C ARG A 571 22.81 -7.98 -5.72
N PRO A 572 22.07 -8.81 -6.47
CA PRO A 572 22.39 -10.23 -6.60
C PRO A 572 23.54 -10.47 -7.57
N GLY A 573 24.15 -11.66 -7.52
CA GLY A 573 25.10 -12.13 -8.52
C GLY A 573 26.48 -11.44 -8.48
N ILE A 574 26.86 -10.83 -7.35
CA ILE A 574 28.19 -10.24 -7.16
C ILE A 574 29.14 -11.35 -6.67
N PRO A 575 30.22 -11.66 -7.43
CA PRO A 575 31.16 -12.71 -7.06
C PRO A 575 31.76 -12.54 -5.66
N GLY A 576 31.83 -13.62 -4.90
CA GLY A 576 32.34 -13.65 -3.52
C GLY A 576 31.47 -12.91 -2.49
N LYS A 577 30.25 -12.47 -2.88
CA LYS A 577 29.32 -11.71 -2.02
C LYS A 577 27.89 -12.24 -2.11
N THR A 578 27.25 -12.08 -3.27
CA THR A 578 25.82 -12.36 -3.46
C THR A 578 25.57 -13.27 -4.66
N GLU A 579 26.55 -14.07 -5.06
CA GLU A 579 26.50 -14.92 -6.26
C GLU A 579 25.41 -16.01 -6.19
N ASN A 580 25.07 -16.48 -4.97
CA ASN A 580 24.03 -17.47 -4.73
C ASN A 580 22.68 -16.84 -4.38
N ILE A 581 22.54 -15.48 -4.50
CA ILE A 581 21.29 -14.77 -4.31
C ILE A 581 20.61 -14.55 -5.64
N ARG A 582 19.34 -14.93 -5.70
CA ARG A 582 18.44 -14.60 -6.79
C ARG A 582 17.32 -13.69 -6.28
N VAL A 583 17.07 -12.58 -6.96
CA VAL A 583 16.01 -11.63 -6.62
C VAL A 583 15.02 -11.55 -7.77
N GLU A 584 13.75 -11.74 -7.46
CA GLU A 584 12.64 -11.56 -8.41
C GLU A 584 11.59 -10.61 -7.84
N SER A 585 10.78 -10.01 -8.72
CA SER A 585 9.69 -9.12 -8.37
C SER A 585 8.47 -9.43 -9.23
N ILE A 586 7.30 -9.50 -8.59
CA ILE A 586 6.02 -9.68 -9.28
C ILE A 586 5.20 -8.39 -9.08
N VAL A 587 4.81 -7.77 -10.20
CA VAL A 587 3.85 -6.68 -10.26
C VAL A 587 2.75 -7.09 -11.23
N GLY A 588 1.47 -6.96 -10.86
CA GLY A 588 0.36 -7.41 -11.69
C GLY A 588 -0.98 -6.99 -11.16
N ARG A 589 -2.02 -7.78 -11.48
CA ARG A 589 -3.42 -7.49 -11.11
C ARG A 589 -3.63 -7.27 -9.61
N PHE A 590 -3.00 -8.11 -8.78
CA PHE A 590 -3.06 -8.04 -7.34
C PHE A 590 -1.76 -7.50 -6.78
N LEU A 591 -1.85 -6.73 -5.71
CA LEU A 591 -0.66 -6.22 -5.03
C LEU A 591 -0.01 -7.34 -4.19
N GLU A 592 1.20 -7.73 -4.54
CA GLU A 592 1.98 -8.69 -3.74
C GLU A 592 2.35 -8.05 -2.39
N HIS A 593 1.73 -8.51 -1.30
CA HIS A 593 1.84 -7.86 0.00
C HIS A 593 2.21 -8.82 1.13
N SER A 594 1.93 -10.12 1.02
CA SER A 594 2.27 -11.10 2.05
C SER A 594 3.77 -11.18 2.31
N ARG A 595 4.14 -11.45 3.57
CA ARG A 595 5.52 -11.73 3.99
C ARG A 595 5.60 -13.16 4.45
N ILE A 596 6.52 -13.90 3.81
CA ILE A 596 6.80 -15.31 4.09
C ILE A 596 8.30 -15.48 4.18
N TYR A 597 8.77 -16.04 5.28
CA TYR A 597 10.17 -16.34 5.51
C TYR A 597 10.33 -17.84 5.74
N ALA A 598 11.11 -18.52 4.91
CA ALA A 598 11.35 -19.95 4.99
C ALA A 598 12.85 -20.24 5.00
N PHE A 599 13.25 -21.05 5.95
CA PHE A 599 14.65 -21.43 6.19
C PHE A 599 14.76 -22.96 6.24
N GLY A 600 15.66 -23.54 5.47
CA GLY A 600 15.82 -24.98 5.30
C GLY A 600 15.23 -25.51 4.00
N VAL A 601 15.29 -26.82 3.81
CA VAL A 601 14.78 -27.55 2.64
C VAL A 601 13.98 -28.77 3.08
N GLY A 602 13.00 -29.17 2.28
CA GLY A 602 12.16 -30.33 2.57
C GLY A 602 11.32 -30.17 3.85
N ASP A 603 11.19 -31.22 4.60
CA ASP A 603 10.33 -31.27 5.80
C ASP A 603 10.92 -30.46 6.98
N ASP A 604 12.24 -30.24 7.00
CA ASP A 604 12.94 -29.44 8.02
C ASP A 604 12.75 -27.92 7.82
N THR A 605 12.03 -27.51 6.79
CA THR A 605 11.82 -26.09 6.52
C THR A 605 11.02 -25.43 7.66
N GLU A 606 11.61 -24.43 8.29
CA GLU A 606 10.86 -23.52 9.18
C GLU A 606 10.22 -22.42 8.35
N ILE A 607 8.92 -22.18 8.56
CA ILE A 607 8.16 -21.15 7.85
C ILE A 607 7.56 -20.18 8.84
N TYR A 608 7.76 -18.89 8.56
CA TYR A 608 7.12 -17.77 9.27
C TYR A 608 6.26 -16.95 8.30
N ILE A 609 5.09 -16.53 8.74
CA ILE A 609 4.34 -15.43 8.14
C ILE A 609 4.49 -14.19 9.02
N SER A 610 4.61 -13.02 8.42
CA SER A 610 4.94 -11.81 9.17
C SER A 610 4.18 -10.57 8.70
N SER A 611 3.99 -9.63 9.62
CA SER A 611 3.59 -8.25 9.29
C SER A 611 4.77 -7.38 8.85
N ALA A 612 6.01 -7.77 9.20
CA ALA A 612 7.22 -7.01 8.97
C ALA A 612 7.84 -7.26 7.58
N ASP A 613 8.31 -6.19 6.96
CA ASP A 613 9.34 -6.22 5.93
C ASP A 613 10.74 -6.17 6.58
N MET A 614 11.79 -6.57 5.88
CA MET A 614 13.17 -6.48 6.36
C MET A 614 13.73 -5.07 6.13
N MET A 615 13.18 -4.12 6.86
CA MET A 615 13.58 -2.71 6.90
C MET A 615 13.92 -2.34 8.35
N THR A 616 14.95 -1.53 8.57
CA THR A 616 15.36 -1.12 9.92
C THR A 616 14.21 -0.51 10.73
N ARG A 617 13.35 0.29 10.08
CA ARG A 617 12.17 0.83 10.77
C ARG A 617 11.17 -0.25 11.21
N ASN A 618 11.00 -1.36 10.46
CA ASN A 618 10.12 -2.46 10.82
C ASN A 618 10.73 -3.33 11.92
N THR A 619 12.03 -3.57 11.83
CA THR A 619 12.74 -4.46 12.76
C THR A 619 13.11 -3.80 14.07
N ARG A 620 13.20 -2.43 14.12
CA ARG A 620 13.71 -1.68 15.28
C ARG A 620 12.85 -0.51 15.76
N ARG A 621 11.92 0.01 14.94
CA ARG A 621 11.11 1.20 15.28
C ARG A 621 9.61 0.98 15.05
N ARG A 622 9.17 -0.27 15.03
CA ARG A 622 7.76 -0.65 14.93
C ARG A 622 7.49 -1.87 15.80
N VAL A 623 6.23 -2.04 16.15
CA VAL A 623 5.73 -3.27 16.72
C VAL A 623 5.20 -4.14 15.58
N GLU A 624 5.91 -5.22 15.31
CA GLU A 624 5.62 -6.20 14.25
C GLU A 624 5.66 -7.61 14.83
N VAL A 625 4.98 -8.55 14.19
CA VAL A 625 4.93 -9.95 14.61
C VAL A 625 5.22 -10.87 13.44
N ALA A 626 6.03 -11.91 13.67
CA ALA A 626 6.15 -13.07 12.81
C ALA A 626 5.74 -14.33 13.58
N ALA A 627 4.83 -15.10 12.99
CA ALA A 627 4.32 -16.34 13.57
C ALA A 627 4.87 -17.56 12.84
N PRO A 628 5.39 -18.57 13.56
CA PRO A 628 5.81 -19.84 12.98
C PRO A 628 4.57 -20.64 12.54
N ILE A 629 4.71 -21.40 11.48
CA ILE A 629 3.69 -22.35 11.01
C ILE A 629 4.16 -23.75 11.39
N TYR A 630 3.54 -24.34 12.39
CA TYR A 630 3.91 -25.68 12.88
C TYR A 630 3.15 -26.81 12.19
N ASP A 631 1.87 -26.58 11.82
CA ASP A 631 1.03 -27.57 11.14
C ASP A 631 1.67 -28.05 9.82
N PRO A 632 2.02 -29.32 9.67
CA PRO A 632 2.67 -29.86 8.48
C PRO A 632 1.84 -29.67 7.21
N ARG A 633 0.53 -29.73 7.30
CA ARG A 633 -0.41 -29.53 6.20
C ARG A 633 -0.34 -28.10 5.70
N LEU A 634 -0.32 -27.11 6.60
CA LEU A 634 -0.17 -25.70 6.25
C LEU A 634 1.22 -25.38 5.72
N LYS A 635 2.29 -25.99 6.29
CA LYS A 635 3.64 -25.88 5.74
C LYS A 635 3.68 -26.33 4.27
N GLN A 636 3.14 -27.52 3.97
CA GLN A 636 3.09 -28.04 2.59
C GLN A 636 2.28 -27.13 1.66
N ARG A 637 1.19 -26.55 2.15
CA ARG A 637 0.40 -25.58 1.38
C ARG A 637 1.22 -24.34 1.03
N ILE A 638 1.93 -23.76 2.00
CA ILE A 638 2.76 -22.56 1.78
C ILE A 638 3.95 -22.88 0.86
N LEU A 639 4.60 -24.05 1.00
CA LEU A 639 5.67 -24.48 0.12
C LEU A 639 5.20 -24.63 -1.34
N LYS A 640 3.98 -25.16 -1.57
CA LYS A 640 3.37 -25.17 -2.91
C LYS A 640 3.14 -23.77 -3.46
N MET A 641 2.65 -22.83 -2.63
CA MET A 641 2.49 -21.43 -3.03
C MET A 641 3.83 -20.79 -3.41
N ILE A 642 4.89 -21.03 -2.62
CA ILE A 642 6.25 -20.56 -2.90
C ILE A 642 6.72 -21.10 -4.27
N ASN A 643 6.53 -22.38 -4.53
CA ASN A 643 6.95 -23.01 -5.78
C ASN A 643 6.21 -22.42 -7.00
N VAL A 644 4.92 -22.17 -6.89
CA VAL A 644 4.13 -21.50 -7.95
C VAL A 644 4.67 -20.09 -8.21
N MET A 645 4.95 -19.30 -7.17
CA MET A 645 5.51 -17.97 -7.32
C MET A 645 6.92 -17.98 -7.94
N LYS A 646 7.79 -18.93 -7.57
CA LYS A 646 9.11 -19.11 -8.16
C LYS A 646 9.07 -19.50 -9.64
N GLN A 647 7.99 -20.14 -10.08
CA GLN A 647 7.79 -20.56 -11.49
C GLN A 647 7.20 -19.45 -12.34
N ASP A 648 6.68 -18.35 -11.77
CA ASP A 648 6.11 -17.25 -12.54
C ASP A 648 7.15 -16.73 -13.56
N ASN A 649 6.80 -16.78 -14.85
CA ASN A 649 7.62 -16.32 -15.96
C ASN A 649 6.88 -15.34 -16.89
N ILE A 650 5.68 -14.90 -16.47
CA ILE A 650 4.86 -13.95 -17.21
C ILE A 650 4.92 -12.57 -16.54
N GLN A 651 4.78 -12.49 -15.20
CA GLN A 651 4.80 -11.25 -14.46
C GLN A 651 6.14 -11.01 -13.74
N ALA A 652 6.86 -12.08 -13.39
CA ALA A 652 8.10 -11.97 -12.67
C ALA A 652 9.19 -11.29 -13.51
N GLN A 653 9.88 -10.35 -12.87
CA GLN A 653 11.09 -9.69 -13.38
C GLN A 653 12.25 -10.04 -12.46
N VAL A 654 13.43 -10.24 -13.05
CA VAL A 654 14.68 -10.60 -12.36
C VAL A 654 15.53 -9.36 -12.17
N LEU A 655 16.00 -9.13 -10.95
CA LEU A 655 17.01 -8.11 -10.66
C LEU A 655 18.39 -8.62 -11.08
N LEU A 656 19.12 -7.82 -11.84
CA LEU A 656 20.48 -8.10 -12.29
C LEU A 656 21.52 -7.50 -11.33
N SER A 657 22.78 -7.94 -11.49
CA SER A 657 23.92 -7.44 -10.68
C SER A 657 24.21 -5.95 -10.85
N ASN A 658 23.82 -5.34 -11.97
CA ASN A 658 23.89 -3.89 -12.20
C ASN A 658 22.74 -3.11 -11.53
N GLY A 659 21.82 -3.80 -10.87
CA GLY A 659 20.66 -3.18 -10.22
C GLY A 659 19.46 -2.95 -11.15
N GLU A 660 19.51 -3.37 -12.43
CA GLU A 660 18.40 -3.25 -13.37
C GLU A 660 17.49 -4.48 -13.36
N TYR A 661 16.20 -4.29 -13.69
CA TYR A 661 15.24 -5.37 -13.80
C TYR A 661 15.04 -5.79 -15.26
N THR A 662 15.03 -7.10 -15.48
CA THR A 662 14.73 -7.68 -16.79
C THR A 662 13.58 -8.69 -16.70
N THR A 663 12.88 -8.90 -17.82
CA THR A 663 11.83 -9.93 -17.88
C THR A 663 12.45 -11.32 -17.78
N LYS A 664 11.81 -12.20 -17.04
CA LYS A 664 12.21 -13.59 -16.93
C LYS A 664 12.03 -14.28 -18.30
N LYS A 665 12.98 -15.11 -18.69
CA LYS A 665 12.89 -15.85 -19.97
C LYS A 665 11.62 -16.71 -19.98
N LYS A 666 10.83 -16.59 -21.04
CA LYS A 666 9.66 -17.43 -21.25
C LYS A 666 10.13 -18.88 -21.42
N ARG A 667 9.44 -19.82 -20.78
CA ARG A 667 9.57 -21.26 -20.96
C ARG A 667 8.41 -21.76 -21.80
N GLU A 668 8.42 -23.01 -22.22
CA GLU A 668 7.29 -23.65 -22.92
C GLU A 668 6.00 -23.57 -22.07
N ASP A 669 6.12 -23.75 -20.75
CA ASP A 669 5.03 -23.60 -19.80
C ASP A 669 4.95 -22.15 -19.31
N ASN A 670 3.97 -21.41 -19.78
CA ASN A 670 3.68 -20.05 -19.34
C ASN A 670 2.96 -20.05 -17.98
N MET A 671 3.64 -19.66 -16.92
CA MET A 671 3.11 -19.56 -15.57
C MET A 671 2.93 -18.11 -15.15
N ASN A 672 1.69 -17.74 -14.82
CA ASN A 672 1.35 -16.51 -14.09
C ASN A 672 0.78 -16.93 -12.72
N SER A 673 1.52 -16.65 -11.65
CA SER A 673 1.17 -17.12 -10.31
C SER A 673 -0.16 -16.57 -9.81
N GLN A 674 -0.47 -15.29 -10.07
CA GLN A 674 -1.73 -14.67 -9.66
C GLN A 674 -2.94 -15.29 -10.37
N ILE A 675 -2.81 -15.58 -11.67
CA ILE A 675 -3.87 -16.25 -12.45
C ILE A 675 -3.99 -17.71 -12.02
N HIS A 676 -2.89 -18.38 -11.69
CA HIS A 676 -2.90 -19.75 -11.17
C HIS A 676 -3.72 -19.84 -9.89
N PHE A 677 -3.41 -18.99 -8.88
CA PHE A 677 -4.13 -18.96 -7.61
C PHE A 677 -5.61 -18.58 -7.77
N LEU A 678 -5.91 -17.64 -8.68
CA LEU A 678 -7.29 -17.27 -8.99
C LEU A 678 -8.08 -18.45 -9.58
N ASN A 679 -7.48 -19.22 -10.49
CA ASN A 679 -8.11 -20.39 -11.09
C ASN A 679 -8.22 -21.55 -10.08
N GLU A 680 -7.21 -21.74 -9.23
CA GLU A 680 -7.26 -22.72 -8.14
C GLU A 680 -8.42 -22.41 -7.19
N ALA A 681 -8.55 -21.16 -6.74
CA ALA A 681 -9.63 -20.73 -5.86
C ALA A 681 -11.01 -20.99 -6.49
N LYS A 682 -11.19 -20.66 -7.76
CA LYS A 682 -12.45 -20.95 -8.49
C LYS A 682 -12.77 -22.44 -8.58
N ARG A 683 -11.75 -23.27 -8.81
CA ARG A 683 -11.91 -24.73 -8.92
C ARG A 683 -12.29 -25.35 -7.58
N LEU A 684 -11.70 -24.85 -6.50
CA LEU A 684 -11.84 -25.39 -5.16
C LEU A 684 -12.98 -24.74 -4.35
N ALA A 685 -13.58 -23.66 -4.88
CA ALA A 685 -14.77 -23.06 -4.29
C ALA A 685 -15.85 -24.11 -4.09
N PRO A 686 -16.47 -24.20 -2.91
CA PRO A 686 -17.61 -25.09 -2.67
C PRO A 686 -18.66 -24.77 -3.75
N LYS A 687 -19.01 -25.74 -4.58
CA LYS A 687 -20.14 -25.60 -5.50
C LYS A 687 -21.37 -25.31 -4.66
N GLU A 688 -22.13 -24.26 -4.97
CA GLU A 688 -23.43 -24.03 -4.36
C GLU A 688 -24.25 -25.32 -4.47
N LYS A 689 -24.28 -26.07 -3.37
CA LYS A 689 -25.12 -27.24 -3.28
C LYS A 689 -26.53 -26.73 -3.08
N THR A 690 -27.42 -27.10 -3.99
CA THR A 690 -28.86 -26.85 -3.92
C THR A 690 -29.34 -27.04 -2.48
N GLN A 691 -30.29 -26.21 -2.01
CA GLN A 691 -30.87 -26.21 -0.64
C GLN A 691 -31.17 -27.59 -0.03
N LYS A 692 -31.36 -28.63 -0.85
CA LYS A 692 -31.57 -30.02 -0.43
C LYS A 692 -30.35 -30.69 0.24
N GLN A 693 -29.11 -30.25 -0.05
CA GLN A 693 -27.92 -30.84 0.56
C GLN A 693 -27.53 -30.16 1.89
N ASN A 694 -27.94 -28.91 2.10
CA ASN A 694 -27.79 -28.24 3.40
C ASN A 694 -28.66 -28.89 4.49
N LEU A 695 -29.85 -29.39 4.12
CA LEU A 695 -30.70 -30.16 5.03
C LEU A 695 -30.04 -31.49 5.45
N PHE A 696 -29.30 -32.14 4.54
CA PHE A 696 -28.65 -33.42 4.81
C PHE A 696 -27.47 -33.31 5.80
N TYR A 697 -26.72 -32.20 5.75
CA TYR A 697 -25.64 -31.94 6.70
C TYR A 697 -26.16 -31.46 8.06
N GLN A 698 -27.24 -30.68 8.09
CA GLN A 698 -27.92 -30.35 9.37
C GLN A 698 -28.49 -31.60 10.06
N VAL A 699 -29.06 -32.50 9.30
CA VAL A 699 -29.60 -33.77 9.82
C VAL A 699 -28.47 -34.70 10.28
N LYS A 700 -27.34 -34.81 9.56
CA LYS A 700 -26.18 -35.59 10.03
C LYS A 700 -25.56 -35.02 11.31
N GLY A 701 -25.45 -33.70 11.42
CA GLY A 701 -24.95 -33.04 12.64
C GLY A 701 -25.80 -33.35 13.86
N ILE A 702 -27.11 -33.46 13.69
CA ILE A 702 -28.06 -33.85 14.75
C ILE A 702 -27.93 -35.33 15.11
N PHE A 703 -27.66 -36.22 14.16
CA PHE A 703 -27.57 -37.68 14.42
C PHE A 703 -26.21 -38.12 14.98
N PHE A 704 -25.12 -37.50 14.62
CA PHE A 704 -23.81 -37.82 15.20
C PHE A 704 -23.59 -37.23 16.59
N GLY A 705 -24.26 -36.12 16.92
CA GLY A 705 -24.25 -35.56 18.29
C GLY A 705 -24.98 -36.37 19.32
N LYS A 706 -25.94 -37.23 18.94
CA LYS A 706 -26.73 -38.07 19.86
C LYS A 706 -26.13 -39.47 20.14
N LYS A 707 -25.17 -39.94 19.34
CA LYS A 707 -24.57 -41.28 19.54
C LYS A 707 -23.40 -41.33 20.53
N LYS A 708 -22.88 -40.20 21.01
CA LYS A 708 -21.82 -40.14 22.05
C LYS A 708 -22.34 -39.93 23.47
N LEU A 709 -23.66 -39.85 23.67
CA LEU A 709 -24.27 -39.69 25.00
C LEU A 709 -24.97 -40.97 25.52
N ARG A 710 -24.73 -42.14 24.90
CA ARG A 710 -25.19 -43.41 25.46
C ARG A 710 -24.06 -44.45 25.42
N LYS A 711 -23.02 -44.25 26.21
CA LYS A 711 -22.17 -45.29 26.82
C LYS A 711 -21.24 -44.61 27.83
N LYS A 712 -21.61 -44.85 29.11
CA LYS A 712 -21.04 -44.60 30.40
C LYS A 712 -21.54 -43.37 31.13
#